data_3cee55a37bf0bf6675702b13e7184144
#
_entry.id   3cee55a37bf0bf6675702b13e7184144
#
_cell.length_a   1.000
_cell.length_b   1.000
_cell.length_c   1.000
_cell.angle_alpha   90.00
_cell.angle_beta   90.00
_cell.angle_gamma   90.00
#
_symmetry.space_group_name_H-M   'P 1'
#
loop_
_entity.id
_entity.type
_entity.pdbx_description
1 polymer ?
#
loop_
_entity_poly.entity_id
_entity_poly.type
_entity_poly.pdbx_seq_one_letter_code
_entity_poly.pdbx_strand_id
1 'polypeptide(L)'
;MFQELPKKVGLLFLIICGFLSHAAAQGKNFSISRTEPAWIVKISSSGDAPKKKNIYDGYYLSLLEDQNQAELKENYVHAVRQIVSGAGVQNGSQISVTYDPLYQKLTFHKIIVWRDGQPMDKLNAGDFKVQQNEKELSRFIYSGTYEAYMILGDVRKGDRIEWAYTLKGKNPAFCNKFTEDFYFEGSSTIGHRYTNLIINKNRPLKFRNFNFDKAPKTSERNGQKIYEWESRLTSTYDDADYEPSWYNPFKHTQISEYQSWREVVDWGIKTNSYPNLKTPLLDKKASELQEEARYDTTQYMLLATRFVQDEIRYMGIEMGEYSQRPNSPEKVLQQRYGDCKDKSLLLIYLLKKMDVEAFMCYIDTYSGKKTSGFLPSPTLFNHVVVMVDHHNTQTWIDPTISNQRGSFENTYFPNYGEALVLRPGTEKPEDVVSIATGKLIADLTFKVGDTVKSAKTTLVIHSRYSDNYADDLRGQLAEDGEESMEKSFLDYIARYYPGIETADAIQFKDDEEKNLIEVTESYVIPNIWKKEKGENGREYTYFYGDLISNDLRRITDKNRSQPIALKYPVNVEQNISIDFPFIPQLSNEAHTVETDNYYFELNTFLRGNNLKLNYVYRSLADHIAEQDIKKYTSDTEKINDLLAYTILRRSPGGITAVNPYMIMLAIITLLATSFYFISIHQQVSAFDLDELADAKSIGSWLVIVGIILVLLIFGIPSAMFRTTYFNQDFWTDLKHYGIVAKGAIVAVSGLEIIGYAIRFNWTILLTILFFNRRKEFPLQMIRYSIFVMAIFALHLVAEVLFDMSIGKFGKITGNLTQIVLAAGMLYLWLKLLHESTRIKETFVFSYPESHWKQALMQLKNDRFKAYLKSENRSRPKPHQVIERDGTVNTDERNTENNNTNSNTDNKNIDSNTDALPLHTERENEIKTIKNEDF
;
A
#
# COMPACT_ATOMS: atom_id res chain seq x y z
N MET A 1 63.76 47.33 -34.08
CA MET A 1 62.59 46.46 -33.79
C MET A 1 62.96 44.98 -33.63
N PHE A 2 64.23 44.60 -33.50
CA PHE A 2 64.61 43.15 -33.34
C PHE A 2 65.39 42.82 -32.06
N GLN A 3 65.47 43.73 -31.06
CA GLN A 3 66.19 43.50 -29.82
C GLN A 3 65.29 43.22 -28.58
N GLU A 4 64.00 43.34 -28.71
CA GLU A 4 63.04 43.10 -27.61
C GLU A 4 62.31 41.69 -27.68
N LEU A 5 62.46 40.98 -28.83
CA LEU A 5 61.81 39.66 -29.00
C LEU A 5 62.35 38.53 -28.10
N PRO A 6 63.68 38.41 -27.82
CA PRO A 6 64.16 37.34 -26.99
C PRO A 6 63.84 37.48 -25.50
N LYS A 7 63.59 38.71 -24.97
CA LYS A 7 63.25 38.91 -23.56
C LYS A 7 61.77 38.56 -23.28
N LYS A 8 60.89 38.85 -24.26
CA LYS A 8 59.43 38.46 -24.13
C LYS A 8 59.21 36.96 -24.29
N VAL A 9 59.97 36.31 -25.16
CA VAL A 9 59.94 34.86 -25.35
C VAL A 9 60.54 34.12 -24.13
N GLY A 10 61.57 34.62 -23.53
CA GLY A 10 62.16 34.10 -22.29
C GLY A 10 61.26 34.25 -21.08
N LEU A 11 60.51 35.37 -20.98
CA LEU A 11 59.52 35.59 -19.92
C LEU A 11 58.29 34.69 -20.12
N LEU A 12 57.85 34.48 -21.35
CA LEU A 12 56.74 33.56 -21.66
C LEU A 12 57.13 32.12 -21.36
N PHE A 13 58.34 31.71 -21.67
CA PHE A 13 58.89 30.39 -21.35
C PHE A 13 59.04 30.16 -19.86
N LEU A 14 59.47 31.17 -19.08
CA LEU A 14 59.52 31.13 -17.63
C LEU A 14 58.12 31.06 -17.00
N ILE A 15 57.11 31.78 -17.54
CA ILE A 15 55.73 31.72 -17.09
C ILE A 15 55.15 30.33 -17.44
N ILE A 16 55.36 29.78 -18.64
CA ILE A 16 54.92 28.46 -19.03
C ILE A 16 55.60 27.37 -18.21
N CYS A 17 56.95 27.50 -17.92
CA CYS A 17 57.65 26.58 -17.03
C CYS A 17 57.15 26.71 -15.58
N GLY A 18 56.79 27.91 -15.14
CA GLY A 18 56.15 28.15 -13.83
C GLY A 18 54.79 27.53 -13.73
N PHE A 19 53.96 27.63 -14.77
CA PHE A 19 52.65 26.95 -14.81
C PHE A 19 52.78 25.43 -14.97
N LEU A 20 53.77 24.92 -15.75
CA LEU A 20 54.02 23.48 -15.85
C LEU A 20 54.63 22.92 -14.57
N SER A 21 55.41 23.68 -13.82
CA SER A 21 55.91 23.26 -12.47
C SER A 21 54.79 23.30 -11.41
N HIS A 22 53.81 24.21 -11.51
CA HIS A 22 52.64 24.17 -10.67
C HIS A 22 51.65 23.04 -11.03
N ALA A 23 51.48 22.71 -12.31
CA ALA A 23 50.70 21.57 -12.77
C ALA A 23 51.34 20.21 -12.45
N ALA A 24 52.70 20.17 -12.34
CA ALA A 24 53.41 18.96 -11.90
C ALA A 24 53.53 18.82 -10.38
N ALA A 25 53.18 19.88 -9.60
CA ALA A 25 53.25 19.87 -8.12
C ALA A 25 51.96 19.45 -7.42
N GLN A 26 50.87 19.08 -8.13
CA GLN A 26 49.82 18.25 -7.53
C GLN A 26 50.33 16.81 -7.41
N GLY A 27 51.41 16.64 -6.64
CA GLY A 27 51.97 15.36 -6.31
C GLY A 27 50.94 14.45 -5.70
N LYS A 28 50.77 13.27 -6.26
CA LYS A 28 50.01 12.18 -5.66
C LYS A 28 50.36 12.13 -4.16
N ASN A 29 49.47 12.49 -3.27
CA ASN A 29 49.72 12.51 -1.82
C ASN A 29 49.83 11.11 -1.23
N PHE A 30 50.32 10.15 -1.99
CA PHE A 30 50.68 8.82 -1.54
C PHE A 30 52.13 8.48 -1.91
N SER A 31 52.69 7.57 -1.16
CA SER A 31 54.06 7.04 -1.36
C SER A 31 54.08 5.53 -1.25
N ILE A 32 55.19 4.94 -1.73
CA ILE A 32 55.48 3.52 -1.57
C ILE A 32 56.71 3.40 -0.66
N SER A 33 56.66 2.50 0.30
CA SER A 33 57.75 2.09 1.14
C SER A 33 57.61 0.60 1.47
N ARG A 34 58.48 -0.25 0.94
CA ARG A 34 58.44 -1.68 1.26
C ARG A 34 58.80 -2.01 2.73
N THR A 35 59.25 -1.02 3.47
CA THR A 35 59.53 -1.15 4.92
C THR A 35 58.25 -0.79 5.70
N GLU A 36 57.70 -1.74 6.42
CA GLU A 36 56.58 -1.55 7.32
C GLU A 36 57.01 -0.75 8.55
N PRO A 37 56.07 -0.04 9.25
CA PRO A 37 56.40 0.68 10.45
C PRO A 37 57.00 -0.21 11.56
N ALA A 38 58.08 0.26 12.21
CA ALA A 38 58.75 -0.51 13.25
C ALA A 38 57.94 -0.73 14.54
N TRP A 39 56.92 0.03 14.73
CA TRP A 39 56.03 0.02 15.92
C TRP A 39 54.99 -1.09 15.91
N ILE A 40 54.66 -1.66 14.75
CA ILE A 40 53.62 -2.67 14.63
C ILE A 40 53.90 -3.90 15.51
N VAL A 41 52.82 -4.52 16.01
CA VAL A 41 52.87 -5.82 16.64
C VAL A 41 52.78 -6.87 15.56
N LYS A 42 53.78 -7.74 15.45
CA LYS A 42 53.76 -8.81 14.47
C LYS A 42 52.82 -9.92 14.88
N ILE A 43 51.89 -10.25 14.02
CA ILE A 43 50.92 -11.32 14.22
C ILE A 43 51.06 -12.41 13.14
N SER A 44 50.47 -13.58 13.41
CA SER A 44 50.38 -14.63 12.40
C SER A 44 49.40 -14.24 11.33
N SER A 45 49.78 -14.32 10.08
CA SER A 45 48.93 -13.98 8.92
C SER A 45 47.90 -15.10 8.54
N SER A 46 47.86 -16.20 9.29
CA SER A 46 46.93 -17.30 9.02
C SER A 46 45.57 -17.04 9.62
N GLY A 47 44.56 -17.05 8.79
CA GLY A 47 43.15 -17.00 9.17
C GLY A 47 42.40 -18.26 8.79
N ASP A 48 41.35 -18.58 9.51
CA ASP A 48 40.49 -19.72 9.20
C ASP A 48 39.58 -19.43 8.02
N ALA A 49 39.26 -20.45 7.20
CA ALA A 49 38.32 -20.28 6.11
C ALA A 49 36.85 -20.36 6.62
N PRO A 50 35.98 -19.42 6.22
CA PRO A 50 34.56 -19.50 6.55
C PRO A 50 33.88 -20.63 5.80
N LYS A 51 32.69 -21.05 6.27
CA LYS A 51 31.84 -21.99 5.54
C LYS A 51 31.41 -21.37 4.22
N LYS A 52 31.36 -22.17 3.13
CA LYS A 52 30.99 -21.67 1.79
C LYS A 52 29.70 -20.86 1.74
N LYS A 53 28.70 -21.21 2.55
CA LYS A 53 27.43 -20.49 2.62
C LYS A 53 27.51 -19.06 3.19
N ASN A 54 28.64 -18.70 3.80
CA ASN A 54 28.90 -17.39 4.40
C ASN A 54 29.84 -16.55 3.53
N ILE A 55 29.99 -16.89 2.22
CA ILE A 55 30.79 -16.16 1.27
C ILE A 55 29.88 -15.64 0.17
N TYR A 56 29.53 -14.34 0.23
CA TYR A 56 28.54 -13.73 -0.66
C TYR A 56 29.17 -13.16 -1.94
N ASP A 57 30.32 -12.46 -1.85
CA ASP A 57 30.95 -11.75 -2.98
C ASP A 57 31.96 -12.59 -3.78
N GLY A 58 31.98 -13.89 -3.49
CA GLY A 58 32.91 -14.80 -4.13
C GLY A 58 34.39 -14.69 -3.65
N TYR A 59 34.61 -13.95 -2.55
CA TYR A 59 35.88 -13.90 -1.80
C TYR A 59 35.60 -13.74 -0.32
N TYR A 60 36.63 -13.92 0.52
CA TYR A 60 36.60 -13.56 1.93
C TYR A 60 37.94 -12.98 2.39
N LEU A 61 37.91 -12.19 3.45
CA LEU A 61 39.14 -11.76 4.12
C LEU A 61 39.64 -12.85 5.07
N SER A 62 40.75 -13.48 4.71
CA SER A 62 41.41 -14.43 5.62
C SER A 62 42.10 -13.75 6.78
N LEU A 63 42.57 -12.50 6.57
CA LEU A 63 43.10 -11.61 7.60
C LEU A 63 42.62 -10.20 7.36
N LEU A 64 42.24 -9.51 8.42
CA LEU A 64 42.13 -8.06 8.51
C LEU A 64 42.78 -7.58 9.80
N GLU A 65 43.88 -6.91 9.67
CA GLU A 65 44.70 -6.32 10.72
C GLU A 65 44.58 -4.80 10.63
N ASP A 66 44.35 -4.17 11.79
CA ASP A 66 44.18 -2.72 11.93
C ASP A 66 44.92 -2.28 13.20
N GLN A 67 46.06 -1.64 13.08
CA GLN A 67 46.89 -1.22 14.19
C GLN A 67 47.00 0.30 14.26
N ASN A 68 46.77 0.84 15.42
CA ASN A 68 46.71 2.29 15.70
C ASN A 68 47.82 2.74 16.67
N GLN A 69 48.64 3.72 16.23
CA GLN A 69 49.63 4.33 17.06
C GLN A 69 49.26 5.81 17.28
N ALA A 70 48.73 6.10 18.48
CA ALA A 70 48.13 7.40 18.76
C ALA A 70 49.11 8.59 18.75
N GLU A 71 50.34 8.42 19.27
CA GLU A 71 51.33 9.49 19.32
C GLU A 71 51.91 9.86 17.97
N LEU A 72 52.08 8.87 17.10
CA LEU A 72 52.52 9.06 15.71
C LEU A 72 51.38 9.47 14.76
N LYS A 73 50.13 9.35 15.22
CA LYS A 73 48.93 9.53 14.40
C LYS A 73 48.92 8.63 13.18
N GLU A 74 49.42 7.39 13.35
CA GLU A 74 49.54 6.41 12.31
C GLU A 74 48.51 5.26 12.51
N ASN A 75 47.84 4.93 11.45
CA ASN A 75 46.98 3.75 11.35
C ASN A 75 47.57 2.83 10.27
N TYR A 76 47.96 1.61 10.66
CA TYR A 76 48.48 0.57 9.76
C TYR A 76 47.40 -0.46 9.54
N VAL A 77 47.12 -0.73 8.26
CA VAL A 77 46.16 -1.76 7.83
C VAL A 77 46.87 -2.80 6.98
N HIS A 78 46.69 -4.07 7.34
CA HIS A 78 47.17 -5.20 6.56
C HIS A 78 45.98 -6.17 6.34
N ALA A 79 45.73 -6.54 5.09
CA ALA A 79 44.60 -7.40 4.77
C ALA A 79 45.04 -8.49 3.76
N VAL A 80 44.41 -9.64 3.89
CA VAL A 80 44.57 -10.78 3.00
C VAL A 80 43.21 -11.28 2.53
N ARG A 81 42.97 -11.20 1.24
CA ARG A 81 41.75 -11.61 0.57
C ARG A 81 41.96 -12.93 -0.18
N GLN A 82 41.11 -13.91 0.05
CA GLN A 82 41.10 -15.18 -0.67
C GLN A 82 39.98 -15.17 -1.72
N ILE A 83 40.36 -15.38 -2.99
CA ILE A 83 39.43 -15.46 -4.12
C ILE A 83 38.92 -16.89 -4.24
N VAL A 84 37.57 -17.09 -4.16
CA VAL A 84 36.99 -18.45 -4.16
C VAL A 84 36.13 -18.76 -5.39
N SER A 85 35.73 -17.76 -6.16
CA SER A 85 34.88 -17.93 -7.36
C SER A 85 35.17 -16.89 -8.44
N GLY A 86 34.50 -17.02 -9.61
CA GLY A 86 34.54 -16.02 -10.67
C GLY A 86 33.99 -14.66 -10.24
N ALA A 87 32.92 -14.63 -9.44
CA ALA A 87 32.46 -13.39 -8.85
C ALA A 87 33.53 -12.72 -7.99
N GLY A 88 34.29 -13.51 -7.19
CA GLY A 88 35.39 -12.99 -6.40
C GLY A 88 36.54 -12.43 -7.22
N VAL A 89 36.79 -12.93 -8.44
CA VAL A 89 37.73 -12.31 -9.36
C VAL A 89 37.26 -10.89 -9.73
N GLN A 90 35.98 -10.74 -10.06
CA GLN A 90 35.43 -9.44 -10.43
C GLN A 90 35.38 -8.48 -9.23
N ASN A 91 34.85 -8.91 -8.12
CA ASN A 91 34.58 -8.05 -6.94
C ASN A 91 35.84 -7.84 -6.07
N GLY A 92 36.81 -8.76 -6.15
CA GLY A 92 37.95 -8.76 -5.25
C GLY A 92 39.27 -8.32 -5.90
N SER A 93 39.34 -7.94 -7.20
CA SER A 93 40.58 -7.56 -7.89
C SER A 93 40.97 -6.09 -7.72
N GLN A 94 40.18 -5.29 -7.05
CA GLN A 94 40.49 -3.90 -6.79
C GLN A 94 40.99 -3.71 -5.36
N ILE A 95 42.02 -2.88 -5.21
CA ILE A 95 42.48 -2.34 -3.92
C ILE A 95 42.29 -0.84 -3.99
N SER A 96 41.57 -0.27 -3.03
CA SER A 96 41.36 1.18 -2.92
C SER A 96 41.51 1.66 -1.46
N VAL A 97 42.06 2.85 -1.29
CA VAL A 97 42.22 3.51 0.00
C VAL A 97 41.85 4.98 -0.13
N THR A 98 40.87 5.42 0.66
CA THR A 98 40.47 6.81 0.74
C THR A 98 41.30 7.53 1.81
N TYR A 99 41.67 8.78 1.55
CA TYR A 99 42.42 9.63 2.48
C TYR A 99 42.12 11.12 2.24
N ASP A 100 42.26 11.94 3.27
CA ASP A 100 42.20 13.41 3.15
C ASP A 100 43.60 13.98 2.97
N PRO A 101 43.94 14.52 1.77
CA PRO A 101 45.30 14.99 1.48
C PRO A 101 45.71 16.23 2.29
N LEU A 102 44.78 16.94 2.97
CA LEU A 102 45.07 18.13 3.73
C LEU A 102 45.76 17.79 5.06
N TYR A 103 45.48 16.61 5.64
CA TYR A 103 46.11 16.21 6.89
C TYR A 103 46.56 14.74 6.91
N GLN A 104 46.25 13.96 5.90
CA GLN A 104 46.71 12.54 5.81
C GLN A 104 47.71 12.32 4.72
N LYS A 105 48.65 11.42 4.99
CA LYS A 105 49.59 10.86 4.04
C LYS A 105 49.41 9.34 3.97
N LEU A 106 49.15 8.81 2.76
CA LEU A 106 49.05 7.40 2.50
C LEU A 106 50.39 6.82 2.07
N THR A 107 50.79 5.68 2.64
CA THR A 107 51.97 4.92 2.24
C THR A 107 51.59 3.45 2.06
N PHE A 108 51.76 2.93 0.85
CA PHE A 108 51.61 1.49 0.58
C PHE A 108 52.93 0.76 0.87
N HIS A 109 52.82 -0.38 1.58
CA HIS A 109 53.97 -1.20 1.96
C HIS A 109 54.05 -2.50 1.14
N LYS A 110 52.89 -3.09 0.78
CA LYS A 110 52.79 -4.40 0.18
C LYS A 110 51.54 -4.49 -0.72
N ILE A 111 51.68 -5.08 -1.90
CA ILE A 111 50.59 -5.64 -2.71
C ILE A 111 51.15 -6.90 -3.38
N ILE A 112 50.71 -8.06 -2.96
CA ILE A 112 51.18 -9.36 -3.42
C ILE A 112 50.01 -10.22 -3.83
N VAL A 113 50.07 -10.80 -5.02
CA VAL A 113 49.17 -11.87 -5.45
C VAL A 113 49.90 -13.20 -5.27
N TRP A 114 49.33 -14.05 -4.40
CA TRP A 114 49.83 -15.39 -4.16
C TRP A 114 49.10 -16.39 -5.04
N ARG A 115 49.79 -17.11 -5.89
CA ARG A 115 49.23 -18.17 -6.75
C ARG A 115 50.06 -19.45 -6.54
N ASP A 116 49.38 -20.53 -6.19
CA ASP A 116 50.02 -21.84 -5.90
C ASP A 116 51.22 -21.72 -4.90
N GLY A 117 51.07 -20.81 -3.93
CA GLY A 117 52.10 -20.55 -2.91
C GLY A 117 53.25 -19.64 -3.37
N GLN A 118 53.27 -19.22 -4.63
CA GLN A 118 54.31 -18.32 -5.17
C GLN A 118 53.84 -16.85 -5.07
N PRO A 119 54.67 -15.95 -4.52
CA PRO A 119 54.34 -14.53 -4.41
C PRO A 119 54.64 -13.80 -5.74
N MET A 120 53.70 -12.97 -6.17
CA MET A 120 53.88 -12.02 -7.28
C MET A 120 53.74 -10.61 -6.72
N ASP A 121 54.85 -9.88 -6.59
CA ASP A 121 54.85 -8.48 -6.18
C ASP A 121 54.14 -7.62 -7.26
N LYS A 122 53.09 -6.92 -6.87
CA LYS A 122 52.30 -6.02 -7.71
C LYS A 122 52.41 -4.55 -7.26
N LEU A 123 53.21 -4.26 -6.23
CA LEU A 123 53.35 -2.92 -5.71
C LEU A 123 54.22 -2.04 -6.63
N ASN A 124 53.56 -1.28 -7.49
CA ASN A 124 54.18 -0.31 -8.39
C ASN A 124 53.39 1.00 -8.40
N ALA A 125 54.08 2.13 -8.19
CA ALA A 125 53.44 3.46 -8.13
C ALA A 125 52.76 3.85 -9.48
N GLY A 126 53.26 3.34 -10.61
CA GLY A 126 52.68 3.64 -11.91
C GLY A 126 51.30 3.04 -12.15
N ASP A 127 50.96 1.97 -11.44
CA ASP A 127 49.71 1.23 -11.62
C ASP A 127 48.57 1.83 -10.80
N PHE A 128 48.84 2.78 -9.86
CA PHE A 128 47.84 3.46 -9.10
C PHE A 128 47.19 4.61 -9.88
N LYS A 129 45.89 4.71 -9.78
CA LYS A 129 45.12 5.91 -10.12
C LYS A 129 44.71 6.62 -8.83
N VAL A 130 44.76 7.94 -8.85
CA VAL A 130 44.30 8.79 -7.75
C VAL A 130 43.26 9.71 -8.32
N GLN A 131 42.10 9.69 -7.73
CA GLN A 131 40.95 10.52 -8.11
C GLN A 131 40.32 11.16 -6.87
N GLN A 132 39.69 12.29 -7.03
CA GLN A 132 38.87 12.89 -6.01
C GLN A 132 37.64 11.99 -5.78
N ASN A 133 37.30 11.72 -4.52
CA ASN A 133 36.21 10.84 -4.14
C ASN A 133 35.22 11.61 -3.24
N GLU A 134 34.24 12.24 -3.90
CA GLU A 134 33.18 13.01 -3.23
C GLU A 134 31.94 12.14 -3.09
N LYS A 135 31.88 11.34 -2.02
CA LYS A 135 30.75 10.41 -1.77
C LYS A 135 29.44 11.13 -1.43
N GLU A 136 29.54 12.32 -0.83
CA GLU A 136 28.40 13.10 -0.35
C GLU A 136 28.01 14.25 -1.30
N LEU A 137 28.45 14.18 -2.56
CA LEU A 137 28.20 15.22 -3.54
C LEU A 137 26.70 15.40 -3.86
N SER A 138 25.93 14.31 -3.84
CA SER A 138 24.47 14.35 -3.98
C SER A 138 23.76 15.14 -2.87
N ARG A 139 24.42 15.29 -1.72
CA ARG A 139 24.00 16.11 -0.59
C ARG A 139 24.66 17.49 -0.55
N PHE A 140 25.29 17.91 -1.66
CA PHE A 140 26.05 19.16 -1.78
C PHE A 140 27.22 19.31 -0.78
N ILE A 141 27.82 18.18 -0.34
CA ILE A 141 28.95 18.17 0.56
C ILE A 141 30.22 17.77 -0.21
N TYR A 142 31.22 18.64 -0.16
CA TYR A 142 32.54 18.48 -0.75
C TYR A 142 33.53 18.16 0.36
N SER A 143 33.93 16.91 0.52
CA SER A 143 34.88 16.47 1.55
C SER A 143 36.32 16.73 1.19
N GLY A 144 36.63 16.86 -0.09
CA GLY A 144 37.99 17.00 -0.59
C GLY A 144 38.84 15.74 -0.44
N THR A 145 38.22 14.60 -0.18
CA THR A 145 38.92 13.32 -0.05
C THR A 145 39.35 12.77 -1.40
N TYR A 146 40.43 11.99 -1.38
CA TYR A 146 40.95 11.28 -2.54
C TYR A 146 40.93 9.79 -2.30
N GLU A 147 40.81 9.05 -3.40
CA GLU A 147 40.95 7.60 -3.44
C GLU A 147 42.14 7.22 -4.29
N ALA A 148 43.11 6.51 -3.69
CA ALA A 148 44.15 5.84 -4.41
C ALA A 148 43.74 4.39 -4.67
N TYR A 149 43.57 4.01 -5.93
CA TYR A 149 43.14 2.65 -6.28
C TYR A 149 44.01 2.01 -7.34
N MET A 150 44.05 0.68 -7.29
CA MET A 150 44.72 -0.18 -8.25
C MET A 150 43.80 -1.33 -8.63
N ILE A 151 43.67 -1.61 -9.93
CA ILE A 151 42.99 -2.79 -10.45
C ILE A 151 44.07 -3.82 -10.80
N LEU A 152 44.02 -4.97 -10.13
CA LEU A 152 44.97 -6.06 -10.35
C LEU A 152 44.57 -6.86 -11.58
N GLY A 153 45.46 -6.91 -12.59
CA GLY A 153 45.31 -7.77 -13.76
C GLY A 153 45.59 -9.23 -13.43
N ASP A 154 45.03 -10.15 -14.22
CA ASP A 154 45.24 -11.60 -14.14
C ASP A 154 45.01 -12.21 -12.75
N VAL A 155 43.98 -11.73 -12.05
CA VAL A 155 43.53 -12.38 -10.80
C VAL A 155 42.70 -13.61 -11.18
N ARG A 156 42.90 -14.73 -10.48
CA ARG A 156 42.23 -16.00 -10.75
C ARG A 156 41.58 -16.56 -9.50
N LYS A 157 40.58 -17.43 -9.69
CA LYS A 157 40.03 -18.25 -8.61
C LYS A 157 41.18 -19.06 -7.96
N GLY A 158 41.26 -19.00 -6.63
CA GLY A 158 42.30 -19.62 -5.82
C GLY A 158 43.42 -18.68 -5.42
N ASP A 159 43.55 -17.52 -6.10
CA ASP A 159 44.54 -16.52 -5.72
C ASP A 159 44.22 -15.93 -4.34
N ARG A 160 45.34 -15.58 -3.64
CA ARG A 160 45.25 -14.82 -2.38
C ARG A 160 45.92 -13.46 -2.63
N ILE A 161 45.18 -12.38 -2.35
CA ILE A 161 45.63 -11.01 -2.52
C ILE A 161 45.92 -10.44 -1.13
N GLU A 162 47.20 -10.03 -0.93
CA GLU A 162 47.71 -9.44 0.30
C GLU A 162 48.14 -8.01 0.06
N TRP A 163 47.69 -7.08 0.92
CA TRP A 163 48.08 -5.68 0.83
C TRP A 163 48.25 -5.05 2.22
N ALA A 164 49.16 -4.08 2.32
CA ALA A 164 49.34 -3.31 3.53
C ALA A 164 49.64 -1.85 3.20
N TYR A 165 49.09 -0.98 4.05
CA TYR A 165 49.32 0.47 3.96
C TYR A 165 49.34 1.12 5.34
N THR A 166 49.86 2.34 5.40
CA THR A 166 49.79 3.24 6.58
C THR A 166 49.15 4.56 6.16
N LEU A 167 48.14 5.00 6.91
CA LEU A 167 47.63 6.37 6.92
C LEU A 167 48.23 7.12 8.10
N LYS A 168 48.95 8.21 7.81
CA LYS A 168 49.58 9.09 8.82
C LYS A 168 48.92 10.45 8.82
N GLY A 169 48.39 10.85 9.97
CA GLY A 169 47.72 12.14 10.20
C GLY A 169 46.30 11.96 10.72
N LYS A 170 45.85 12.91 11.50
CA LYS A 170 44.50 13.03 12.05
C LYS A 170 44.03 14.46 11.89
N ASN A 171 42.71 14.66 11.76
CA ASN A 171 42.12 15.99 11.64
C ASN A 171 42.57 16.88 12.83
N PRO A 172 43.15 18.07 12.58
CA PRO A 172 43.67 18.95 13.61
C PRO A 172 42.58 19.50 14.54
N ALA A 173 41.32 19.58 14.09
CA ALA A 173 40.19 20.06 14.88
C ALA A 173 40.01 19.31 16.21
N PHE A 174 40.39 18.02 16.27
CA PHE A 174 40.24 17.19 17.49
C PHE A 174 41.38 17.39 18.52
N CYS A 175 42.29 18.34 18.30
CA CYS A 175 43.35 18.69 19.25
C CYS A 175 44.18 17.50 19.76
N ASN A 176 44.46 16.52 18.90
CA ASN A 176 45.23 15.30 19.18
C ASN A 176 44.57 14.31 20.17
N LYS A 177 43.34 14.54 20.62
CA LYS A 177 42.61 13.53 21.39
C LYS A 177 42.29 12.33 20.51
N PHE A 178 42.40 11.14 21.09
CA PHE A 178 42.05 9.88 20.40
C PHE A 178 40.59 9.55 20.68
N THR A 179 39.85 9.31 19.63
CA THR A 179 38.50 8.77 19.68
C THR A 179 38.27 7.93 18.40
N GLU A 180 37.79 6.72 18.57
CA GLU A 180 37.60 5.77 17.46
C GLU A 180 36.62 4.65 17.87
N ASP A 181 35.94 4.06 16.88
CA ASP A 181 35.14 2.86 17.04
C ASP A 181 35.82 1.68 16.35
N PHE A 182 36.14 0.61 17.10
CA PHE A 182 36.75 -0.61 16.58
C PHE A 182 35.70 -1.67 16.37
N TYR A 183 35.36 -1.94 15.10
CA TYR A 183 34.41 -2.97 14.69
C TYR A 183 35.11 -4.34 14.53
N PHE A 184 34.49 -5.39 15.08
CA PHE A 184 35.02 -6.77 15.07
C PHE A 184 34.23 -7.67 14.15
N GLU A 185 33.14 -7.22 13.60
CA GLU A 185 32.24 -7.92 12.68
C GLU A 185 31.85 -6.98 11.54
N GLY A 186 31.29 -7.53 10.50
CA GLY A 186 30.78 -6.79 9.34
C GLY A 186 29.84 -7.65 8.50
N SER A 187 29.49 -7.19 7.31
CA SER A 187 28.66 -7.93 6.35
C SER A 187 29.31 -9.22 5.82
N SER A 188 30.64 -9.34 5.96
CA SER A 188 31.38 -10.53 5.49
C SER A 188 32.19 -11.17 6.62
N THR A 189 32.27 -12.49 6.63
CA THR A 189 33.10 -13.21 7.60
C THR A 189 34.60 -12.94 7.36
N ILE A 190 35.30 -12.56 8.44
CA ILE A 190 36.74 -12.40 8.47
C ILE A 190 37.36 -13.60 9.16
N GLY A 191 38.29 -14.27 8.50
CA GLY A 191 38.96 -15.46 9.05
C GLY A 191 39.76 -15.18 10.32
N HIS A 192 40.52 -14.08 10.32
CA HIS A 192 41.26 -13.54 11.46
C HIS A 192 41.16 -12.02 11.48
N ARG A 193 40.54 -11.45 12.49
CA ARG A 193 40.43 -10.02 12.76
C ARG A 193 41.38 -9.68 13.93
N TYR A 194 42.33 -8.80 13.72
CA TYR A 194 43.20 -8.25 14.77
C TYR A 194 43.13 -6.74 14.75
N THR A 195 42.94 -6.14 15.91
CA THR A 195 42.92 -4.70 16.09
C THR A 195 43.70 -4.34 17.35
N ASN A 196 44.49 -3.29 17.32
CA ASN A 196 45.14 -2.77 18.50
C ASN A 196 45.16 -1.25 18.57
N LEU A 197 45.41 -0.74 19.80
CA LEU A 197 45.70 0.66 20.08
C LEU A 197 46.97 0.70 20.90
N ILE A 198 47.97 1.41 20.41
CA ILE A 198 49.22 1.73 21.12
C ILE A 198 49.18 3.20 21.48
N ILE A 199 49.23 3.51 22.78
CA ILE A 199 49.02 4.87 23.29
C ILE A 199 49.88 5.09 24.54
N ASN A 200 50.31 6.33 24.81
CA ASN A 200 51.04 6.68 26.04
C ASN A 200 50.19 6.27 27.26
N LYS A 201 50.80 5.57 28.21
CA LYS A 201 50.09 5.03 29.39
C LYS A 201 49.43 6.09 30.27
N ASN A 202 49.89 7.35 30.20
CA ASN A 202 49.39 8.47 31.00
C ASN A 202 48.16 9.17 30.34
N ARG A 203 47.80 8.79 29.11
CA ARG A 203 46.57 9.30 28.43
C ARG A 203 45.37 8.56 28.94
N PRO A 204 44.37 9.30 29.51
CA PRO A 204 43.17 8.66 30.06
C PRO A 204 42.26 8.15 28.94
N LEU A 205 41.90 6.87 28.96
CA LEU A 205 40.95 6.30 28.00
C LEU A 205 39.73 5.74 28.70
N LYS A 206 38.57 5.90 28.06
CA LYS A 206 37.33 5.20 28.35
C LYS A 206 37.05 4.21 27.23
N PHE A 207 36.50 3.06 27.63
CA PHE A 207 36.06 1.99 26.71
C PHE A 207 34.61 1.68 26.97
N ARG A 208 33.84 1.48 25.89
CA ARG A 208 32.47 0.96 25.94
C ARG A 208 32.29 -0.09 24.86
N ASN A 209 31.90 -1.31 25.29
CA ASN A 209 31.61 -2.39 24.39
C ASN A 209 30.13 -2.38 24.02
N PHE A 210 29.83 -2.73 22.76
CA PHE A 210 28.49 -2.90 22.25
C PHE A 210 28.35 -4.32 21.69
N ASN A 211 27.26 -5.00 22.06
CA ASN A 211 26.90 -6.35 21.63
C ASN A 211 27.90 -7.45 22.02
N PHE A 212 28.85 -7.18 22.90
CA PHE A 212 29.74 -8.17 23.50
C PHE A 212 30.34 -7.66 24.82
N ASP A 213 30.88 -8.61 25.60
CA ASP A 213 31.53 -8.32 26.89
C ASP A 213 32.91 -8.96 26.92
N LYS A 214 33.89 -8.35 26.25
CA LYS A 214 35.27 -8.81 26.23
C LYS A 214 36.22 -7.62 26.35
N ALA A 215 36.96 -7.57 27.44
CA ALA A 215 38.01 -6.56 27.62
C ALA A 215 39.19 -6.84 26.66
N PRO A 216 39.92 -5.81 26.24
CA PRO A 216 41.15 -5.98 25.48
C PRO A 216 42.23 -6.68 26.31
N LYS A 217 43.06 -7.47 25.65
CA LYS A 217 44.32 -7.89 26.21
C LYS A 217 45.23 -6.65 26.33
N THR A 218 45.89 -6.47 27.47
CA THR A 218 46.72 -5.30 27.69
C THR A 218 48.17 -5.70 27.97
N SER A 219 49.09 -4.93 27.40
CA SER A 219 50.53 -5.04 27.68
C SER A 219 51.15 -3.65 27.72
N GLU A 220 52.40 -3.54 28.29
CA GLU A 220 53.14 -2.31 28.28
C GLU A 220 54.49 -2.49 27.62
N ARG A 221 54.89 -1.51 26.79
CA ARG A 221 56.19 -1.47 26.13
C ARG A 221 56.68 -0.04 26.00
N ASN A 222 57.86 0.27 26.48
CA ASN A 222 58.50 1.57 26.31
C ASN A 222 57.63 2.76 26.76
N GLY A 223 56.93 2.65 27.93
CA GLY A 223 56.04 3.69 28.44
C GLY A 223 54.72 3.84 27.70
N GLN A 224 54.43 2.98 26.77
CA GLN A 224 53.17 2.91 26.04
C GLN A 224 52.40 1.68 26.50
N LYS A 225 51.09 1.82 26.54
CA LYS A 225 50.12 0.76 26.77
C LYS A 225 49.57 0.28 25.44
N ILE A 226 49.49 -1.04 25.27
CA ILE A 226 48.96 -1.69 24.10
C ILE A 226 47.69 -2.37 24.50
N TYR A 227 46.58 -2.04 23.81
CA TYR A 227 45.28 -2.69 23.95
C TYR A 227 45.05 -3.53 22.68
N GLU A 228 44.74 -4.83 22.85
CA GLU A 228 44.64 -5.77 21.74
C GLU A 228 43.29 -6.49 21.77
N TRP A 229 42.65 -6.59 20.62
CA TRP A 229 41.46 -7.40 20.37
C TRP A 229 41.76 -8.37 19.23
N GLU A 230 41.33 -9.60 19.40
CA GLU A 230 41.51 -10.65 18.41
C GLU A 230 40.25 -11.50 18.34
N SER A 231 39.80 -11.78 17.10
CA SER A 231 38.65 -12.63 16.78
C SER A 231 38.94 -13.52 15.58
N ARG A 232 38.42 -14.74 15.62
CA ARG A 232 38.53 -15.70 14.52
C ARG A 232 37.15 -16.10 14.04
N LEU A 233 36.99 -16.22 12.71
CA LEU A 233 35.72 -16.52 12.05
C LEU A 233 34.60 -15.63 12.58
N THR A 234 34.72 -14.35 12.31
CA THR A 234 33.72 -13.37 12.74
C THR A 234 32.32 -13.76 12.24
N SER A 235 31.30 -13.44 13.01
CA SER A 235 29.92 -13.57 12.55
C SER A 235 29.65 -12.61 11.39
N THR A 236 28.67 -12.98 10.56
CA THR A 236 28.13 -12.10 9.54
C THR A 236 26.77 -11.63 9.97
N TYR A 237 26.40 -10.46 9.52
CA TYR A 237 25.08 -9.91 9.69
C TYR A 237 24.48 -9.67 8.29
N ASP A 238 23.29 -10.18 8.10
CA ASP A 238 22.49 -9.92 6.91
C ASP A 238 21.56 -8.76 7.22
N ASP A 239 21.76 -7.64 6.53
CA ASP A 239 20.93 -6.46 6.66
C ASP A 239 19.49 -6.81 6.28
N ALA A 240 18.52 -6.36 7.10
CA ALA A 240 17.12 -6.52 6.83
C ALA A 240 16.52 -5.20 6.33
N ASP A 241 15.50 -5.28 5.45
CA ASP A 241 14.81 -4.09 4.98
C ASP A 241 14.25 -3.27 6.14
N TYR A 242 14.32 -1.95 6.04
CA TYR A 242 13.75 -1.02 7.02
C TYR A 242 14.27 -1.20 8.46
N GLU A 243 15.56 -1.41 8.63
CA GLU A 243 16.15 -1.32 9.96
C GLU A 243 16.23 0.15 10.42
N PRO A 244 15.94 0.45 11.70
CA PRO A 244 16.15 1.81 12.20
C PRO A 244 17.63 2.19 12.14
N SER A 245 17.93 3.45 11.79
CA SER A 245 19.31 3.95 11.67
C SER A 245 20.14 3.81 12.93
N TRP A 246 19.48 3.81 14.10
CA TRP A 246 20.13 3.62 15.40
C TRP A 246 20.40 2.15 15.74
N TYR A 247 19.90 1.20 14.97
CA TYR A 247 20.10 -0.22 15.22
C TYR A 247 21.47 -0.64 14.68
N ASN A 248 22.40 -0.93 15.60
CA ASN A 248 23.73 -1.42 15.26
C ASN A 248 23.95 -2.78 15.91
N PRO A 249 23.84 -3.90 15.18
CA PRO A 249 24.01 -5.25 15.69
C PRO A 249 25.47 -5.68 15.84
N PHE A 250 26.41 -4.91 15.28
CA PHE A 250 27.81 -5.32 15.23
C PHE A 250 28.52 -5.23 16.58
N LYS A 251 29.37 -6.19 16.86
CA LYS A 251 30.28 -6.12 17.99
C LYS A 251 31.36 -5.07 17.73
N HIS A 252 31.40 -4.04 18.56
CA HIS A 252 32.39 -3.00 18.48
C HIS A 252 32.72 -2.41 19.84
N THR A 253 33.89 -1.78 19.94
CA THR A 253 34.32 -1.03 21.11
C THR A 253 34.51 0.41 20.74
N GLN A 254 33.77 1.30 21.39
CA GLN A 254 34.04 2.73 21.37
C GLN A 254 35.15 3.06 22.34
N ILE A 255 36.09 3.88 21.89
CA ILE A 255 37.25 4.37 22.68
C ILE A 255 37.25 5.88 22.65
N SER A 256 37.38 6.52 23.79
CA SER A 256 37.43 7.99 23.88
C SER A 256 38.36 8.48 24.95
N GLU A 257 39.12 9.54 24.67
CA GLU A 257 39.87 10.32 25.64
C GLU A 257 39.07 11.46 26.29
N TYR A 258 37.87 11.72 25.81
CA TYR A 258 36.95 12.68 26.43
C TYR A 258 36.37 12.05 27.70
N GLN A 259 36.64 12.69 28.84
CA GLN A 259 36.23 12.15 30.14
C GLN A 259 34.79 12.51 30.52
N SER A 260 34.21 13.53 29.89
CA SER A 260 32.83 13.95 30.11
C SER A 260 32.25 14.64 28.89
N TRP A 261 30.93 14.71 28.80
CA TRP A 261 30.23 15.49 27.78
C TRP A 261 30.60 16.98 27.90
N ARG A 262 30.87 17.48 29.13
CA ARG A 262 31.32 18.84 29.31
C ARG A 262 32.62 19.14 28.56
N GLU A 263 33.56 18.19 28.48
CA GLU A 263 34.79 18.40 27.68
C GLU A 263 34.47 18.51 26.17
N VAL A 264 33.46 17.82 25.69
CA VAL A 264 32.98 17.93 24.30
C VAL A 264 32.32 19.28 24.07
N VAL A 265 31.49 19.72 25.02
CA VAL A 265 30.87 21.07 25.00
C VAL A 265 31.91 22.17 24.97
N ASP A 266 32.90 22.12 25.86
CA ASP A 266 33.99 23.10 25.93
C ASP A 266 34.81 23.13 24.63
N TRP A 267 35.06 21.95 24.05
CA TRP A 267 35.69 21.82 22.74
C TRP A 267 34.81 22.43 21.63
N GLY A 268 33.51 22.15 21.63
CA GLY A 268 32.57 22.68 20.65
C GLY A 268 32.45 24.21 20.71
N ILE A 269 32.30 24.77 21.91
CA ILE A 269 32.26 26.23 22.13
C ILE A 269 33.53 26.88 21.57
N LYS A 270 34.70 26.29 21.86
CA LYS A 270 35.98 26.80 21.37
C LYS A 270 36.11 26.71 19.86
N THR A 271 35.74 25.59 19.26
CA THR A 271 35.85 25.34 17.83
C THR A 271 34.97 26.26 17.01
N ASN A 272 33.76 26.58 17.51
CA ASN A 272 32.77 27.44 16.86
C ASN A 272 32.93 28.93 17.18
N SER A 273 34.01 29.35 17.89
CA SER A 273 34.16 30.70 18.38
C SER A 273 34.96 31.60 17.43
N TYR A 274 34.48 32.82 17.22
CA TYR A 274 35.14 33.91 16.50
C TYR A 274 35.20 35.17 17.36
N PRO A 275 36.04 35.25 18.39
CA PRO A 275 36.02 36.29 19.45
C PRO A 275 36.27 37.71 18.96
N ASN A 276 36.97 37.94 17.86
CA ASN A 276 37.32 39.25 17.30
C ASN A 276 36.72 39.48 15.89
N LEU A 277 35.61 38.86 15.58
CA LEU A 277 34.98 38.97 14.27
C LEU A 277 34.45 40.41 14.09
N LYS A 278 34.83 41.03 12.97
CA LYS A 278 34.17 42.25 12.50
C LYS A 278 32.97 41.85 11.67
N THR A 279 31.84 42.50 11.93
CA THR A 279 30.54 42.04 11.38
C THR A 279 29.77 43.14 10.61
N PRO A 280 30.40 43.92 9.70
CA PRO A 280 29.69 45.02 9.04
C PRO A 280 28.52 44.59 8.15
N LEU A 281 28.65 43.46 7.42
CA LEU A 281 27.58 42.94 6.61
C LEU A 281 26.45 42.35 7.46
N LEU A 282 26.83 41.67 8.53
CA LEU A 282 25.87 41.06 9.46
C LEU A 282 25.09 42.15 10.20
N ASP A 283 25.78 43.24 10.63
CA ASP A 283 25.16 44.38 11.31
C ASP A 283 24.13 45.07 10.39
N LYS A 284 24.49 45.25 9.13
CA LYS A 284 23.59 45.79 8.12
C LYS A 284 22.36 44.86 7.91
N LYS A 285 22.58 43.55 7.75
CA LYS A 285 21.47 42.63 7.53
C LYS A 285 20.56 42.52 8.75
N ALA A 286 21.15 42.53 9.96
CA ALA A 286 20.36 42.57 11.19
C ALA A 286 19.46 43.79 11.26
N SER A 287 20.00 44.99 10.93
CA SER A 287 19.20 46.25 10.90
C SER A 287 18.05 46.18 9.88
N GLU A 288 18.29 45.62 8.67
CA GLU A 288 17.24 45.41 7.67
C GLU A 288 16.11 44.51 8.23
N LEU A 289 16.46 43.37 8.85
CA LEU A 289 15.49 42.47 9.45
C LEU A 289 14.76 43.07 10.65
N GLN A 290 15.43 43.94 11.48
CA GLN A 290 14.82 44.66 12.58
C GLN A 290 13.75 45.65 12.10
N GLU A 291 14.05 46.39 11.03
CA GLU A 291 13.11 47.32 10.42
C GLU A 291 11.91 46.59 9.84
N GLU A 292 12.13 45.47 9.12
CA GLU A 292 11.09 44.62 8.56
C GLU A 292 10.19 43.99 9.64
N ALA A 293 10.80 43.54 10.74
CA ALA A 293 10.10 43.01 11.91
C ALA A 293 9.40 44.12 12.74
N ARG A 294 9.55 45.40 12.36
CA ARG A 294 9.05 46.54 13.14
C ARG A 294 9.51 46.49 14.61
N TYR A 295 10.70 45.99 14.85
CA TYR A 295 11.33 45.78 16.16
C TYR A 295 10.59 44.80 17.09
N ASP A 296 9.67 43.98 16.53
CA ASP A 296 9.08 42.84 17.25
C ASP A 296 10.08 41.68 17.28
N THR A 297 10.42 41.21 18.47
CA THR A 297 11.46 40.18 18.65
C THR A 297 11.03 38.84 18.06
N THR A 298 9.78 38.42 18.22
CA THR A 298 9.29 37.15 17.66
C THR A 298 9.29 37.18 16.13
N GLN A 299 8.83 38.28 15.57
CA GLN A 299 8.85 38.47 14.12
C GLN A 299 10.30 38.56 13.59
N TYR A 300 11.21 39.18 14.32
CA TYR A 300 12.63 39.21 13.96
C TYR A 300 13.23 37.79 13.95
N MET A 301 12.96 36.99 15.00
CA MET A 301 13.43 35.61 15.07
C MET A 301 12.93 34.78 13.86
N LEU A 302 11.68 34.96 13.51
CA LEU A 302 11.09 34.30 12.33
C LEU A 302 11.78 34.72 11.04
N LEU A 303 11.93 36.03 10.80
CA LEU A 303 12.55 36.56 9.59
C LEU A 303 14.04 36.17 9.50
N ALA A 304 14.79 36.21 10.61
CA ALA A 304 16.18 35.79 10.64
C ALA A 304 16.33 34.29 10.33
N THR A 305 15.43 33.47 10.86
CA THR A 305 15.40 32.03 10.58
C THR A 305 15.14 31.77 9.10
N ARG A 306 14.07 32.34 8.55
CA ARG A 306 13.73 32.19 7.13
C ARG A 306 14.81 32.70 6.20
N PHE A 307 15.43 33.86 6.54
CA PHE A 307 16.55 34.38 5.77
C PHE A 307 17.71 33.37 5.69
N VAL A 308 18.06 32.73 6.82
CA VAL A 308 19.13 31.73 6.82
C VAL A 308 18.70 30.45 6.13
N GLN A 309 17.46 30.00 6.30
CA GLN A 309 16.92 28.81 5.66
C GLN A 309 16.86 28.93 4.14
N ASP A 310 16.30 30.02 3.63
CA ASP A 310 15.93 30.14 2.20
C ASP A 310 16.99 30.85 1.37
N GLU A 311 17.66 31.90 1.91
CA GLU A 311 18.59 32.70 1.12
C GLU A 311 20.07 32.27 1.26
N ILE A 312 20.41 31.44 2.23
CA ILE A 312 21.74 30.83 2.37
C ILE A 312 21.66 29.38 1.89
N ARG A 313 22.15 29.12 0.68
CA ARG A 313 22.09 27.77 0.08
C ARG A 313 22.87 26.75 0.92
N TYR A 314 22.34 25.55 1.06
CA TYR A 314 23.10 24.48 1.68
C TYR A 314 24.23 24.03 0.74
N MET A 315 25.45 24.12 1.21
CA MET A 315 26.65 23.63 0.53
C MET A 315 27.78 23.49 1.55
N GLY A 316 28.20 22.26 1.80
CA GLY A 316 29.32 21.92 2.67
C GLY A 316 30.63 21.90 1.91
N ILE A 317 31.60 22.74 2.32
CA ILE A 317 33.00 22.59 1.92
C ILE A 317 33.75 22.14 3.15
N GLU A 318 33.66 20.83 3.41
CA GLU A 318 34.11 20.20 4.65
C GLU A 318 35.56 19.70 4.54
N MET A 319 36.43 20.50 3.98
CA MET A 319 37.83 20.15 3.74
C MET A 319 38.69 20.43 4.97
N GLY A 320 39.42 19.42 5.42
CA GLY A 320 40.37 19.56 6.53
C GLY A 320 39.67 19.90 7.86
N GLU A 321 40.12 21.00 8.54
CA GLU A 321 39.49 21.42 9.80
C GLU A 321 38.05 21.90 9.65
N TYR A 322 37.64 22.33 8.44
CA TYR A 322 36.29 22.81 8.16
C TYR A 322 35.24 21.71 8.14
N SER A 323 35.62 20.45 8.20
CA SER A 323 34.66 19.37 8.50
C SER A 323 34.07 19.47 9.90
N GLN A 324 34.74 20.17 10.82
CA GLN A 324 34.31 20.35 12.22
C GLN A 324 34.12 21.81 12.61
N ARG A 325 34.82 22.71 11.98
CA ARG A 325 34.83 24.15 12.29
C ARG A 325 33.99 24.90 11.26
N PRO A 326 32.99 25.70 11.66
CA PRO A 326 32.24 26.54 10.74
C PRO A 326 33.10 27.64 10.12
N ASN A 327 32.71 28.15 8.98
CA ASN A 327 33.15 29.43 8.45
C ASN A 327 32.62 30.58 9.33
N SER A 328 33.30 31.74 9.28
CA SER A 328 32.79 32.91 10.03
C SER A 328 31.42 33.34 9.46
N PRO A 329 30.49 33.79 10.31
CA PRO A 329 29.17 34.30 9.88
C PRO A 329 29.23 35.38 8.81
N GLU A 330 30.18 36.26 8.88
CA GLU A 330 30.42 37.33 7.89
C GLU A 330 30.76 36.74 6.52
N LYS A 331 31.63 35.70 6.49
CA LYS A 331 32.00 35.00 5.26
C LYS A 331 30.81 34.25 4.67
N VAL A 332 30.03 33.56 5.51
CA VAL A 332 28.82 32.83 5.08
C VAL A 332 27.81 33.79 4.44
N LEU A 333 27.58 34.94 5.09
CA LEU A 333 26.70 35.97 4.56
C LEU A 333 27.21 36.56 3.24
N GLN A 334 28.52 36.73 3.08
CA GLN A 334 29.14 37.22 1.87
C GLN A 334 29.02 36.24 0.70
N GLN A 335 29.27 34.95 0.96
CA GLN A 335 29.29 33.91 -0.09
C GLN A 335 27.89 33.31 -0.41
N ARG A 336 26.89 33.54 0.48
CA ARG A 336 25.51 33.07 0.34
C ARG A 336 25.35 31.54 0.29
N TYR A 337 26.28 30.81 0.88
CA TYR A 337 26.17 29.38 1.09
C TYR A 337 26.93 28.94 2.33
N GLY A 338 26.57 27.80 2.88
CA GLY A 338 27.23 27.16 4.02
C GLY A 338 26.55 25.85 4.38
N ASP A 339 27.22 25.03 5.18
CA ASP A 339 26.67 23.79 5.72
C ASP A 339 25.91 24.00 7.05
N CYS A 340 25.50 22.89 7.70
CA CYS A 340 24.71 22.94 8.94
C CYS A 340 25.37 23.82 10.04
N LYS A 341 26.68 23.70 10.27
CA LYS A 341 27.39 24.47 11.27
C LYS A 341 27.56 25.93 10.87
N ASP A 342 27.74 26.21 9.60
CA ASP A 342 27.86 27.56 9.04
C ASP A 342 26.52 28.32 9.18
N LYS A 343 25.41 27.71 8.75
CA LYS A 343 24.07 28.29 8.81
C LYS A 343 23.64 28.50 10.29
N SER A 344 23.90 27.48 11.14
CA SER A 344 23.61 27.59 12.57
C SER A 344 24.34 28.74 13.26
N LEU A 345 25.64 28.89 12.98
CA LEU A 345 26.42 29.95 13.57
C LEU A 345 25.97 31.33 13.06
N LEU A 346 25.64 31.45 11.76
CA LEU A 346 25.11 32.68 11.18
C LEU A 346 23.79 33.09 11.87
N LEU A 347 22.85 32.12 12.04
CA LEU A 347 21.59 32.39 12.73
C LEU A 347 21.81 32.87 14.17
N ILE A 348 22.67 32.22 14.92
CA ILE A 348 22.99 32.62 16.32
C ILE A 348 23.52 34.04 16.38
N TYR A 349 24.40 34.43 15.46
CA TYR A 349 24.93 35.81 15.41
C TYR A 349 23.85 36.85 15.04
N LEU A 350 22.91 36.50 14.15
CA LEU A 350 21.77 37.36 13.84
C LEU A 350 20.87 37.52 15.06
N LEU A 351 20.46 36.42 15.71
CA LEU A 351 19.59 36.42 16.88
C LEU A 351 20.20 37.26 18.04
N LYS A 352 21.50 37.17 18.23
CA LYS A 352 22.24 37.95 19.25
C LYS A 352 22.13 39.48 19.04
N LYS A 353 21.82 39.96 17.81
CA LYS A 353 21.63 41.40 17.55
C LYS A 353 20.36 41.97 18.16
N MET A 354 19.44 41.10 18.57
CA MET A 354 18.22 41.45 19.34
C MET A 354 18.25 40.89 20.77
N ASP A 355 19.47 40.63 21.30
CA ASP A 355 19.69 40.07 22.64
C ASP A 355 18.94 38.72 22.88
N VAL A 356 18.65 37.98 21.81
CA VAL A 356 18.06 36.63 21.88
C VAL A 356 19.16 35.63 22.17
N GLU A 357 18.98 34.82 23.22
CA GLU A 357 19.94 33.79 23.61
C GLU A 357 19.70 32.51 22.76
N ALA A 358 20.73 32.07 22.06
CA ALA A 358 20.69 30.91 21.19
C ALA A 358 21.99 30.12 21.27
N PHE A 359 21.86 28.79 21.19
CA PHE A 359 22.97 27.86 21.31
C PHE A 359 23.03 26.92 20.11
N MET A 360 24.27 26.67 19.69
CA MET A 360 24.54 25.59 18.72
C MET A 360 24.34 24.24 19.41
N CYS A 361 23.73 23.29 18.71
CA CYS A 361 23.43 21.95 19.21
C CYS A 361 23.97 20.90 18.26
N TYR A 362 24.73 19.94 18.80
CA TYR A 362 25.24 18.81 18.06
C TYR A 362 24.27 17.66 18.13
N ILE A 363 23.99 17.06 16.97
CA ILE A 363 23.02 15.97 16.77
C ILE A 363 23.69 14.80 16.07
N ASP A 364 23.34 13.58 16.48
CA ASP A 364 23.59 12.37 15.73
C ASP A 364 22.29 11.90 15.08
N THR A 365 22.13 12.12 13.79
CA THR A 365 20.92 11.76 13.03
C THR A 365 20.75 10.26 12.87
N TYR A 366 21.79 9.46 13.09
CA TYR A 366 21.72 7.99 13.03
C TYR A 366 21.33 7.38 14.38
N SER A 367 22.01 7.76 15.47
CA SER A 367 21.76 7.18 16.80
C SER A 367 20.53 7.75 17.49
N GLY A 368 20.15 8.98 17.18
CA GLY A 368 18.94 9.62 17.68
C GLY A 368 18.81 9.58 19.20
N LYS A 369 17.79 8.94 19.73
CA LYS A 369 17.47 8.79 21.15
C LYS A 369 18.50 7.98 21.97
N LYS A 370 19.52 7.40 21.33
CA LYS A 370 20.55 6.58 21.98
C LYS A 370 21.88 7.27 22.13
N THR A 371 21.99 8.56 21.81
CA THR A 371 23.22 9.36 21.85
C THR A 371 23.87 9.34 23.25
N SER A 372 23.08 9.51 24.31
CA SER A 372 23.57 9.42 25.70
C SER A 372 24.11 8.03 26.09
N GLY A 373 23.79 7.02 25.30
CA GLY A 373 24.31 5.67 25.43
C GLY A 373 25.75 5.50 24.96
N PHE A 374 26.36 6.45 24.27
CA PHE A 374 27.74 6.41 23.82
C PHE A 374 28.70 7.11 24.80
N LEU A 375 30.01 6.87 24.59
CA LEU A 375 31.01 7.66 25.29
C LEU A 375 31.03 9.09 24.72
N PRO A 376 31.37 10.10 25.57
CA PRO A 376 31.58 11.45 25.09
C PRO A 376 32.60 11.49 23.95
N SER A 377 32.20 11.99 22.78
CA SER A 377 33.07 12.18 21.64
C SER A 377 32.48 13.18 20.65
N PRO A 378 33.27 14.13 20.12
CA PRO A 378 32.80 15.00 19.03
C PRO A 378 32.51 14.27 17.74
N THR A 379 33.15 13.12 17.49
CA THR A 379 33.00 12.33 16.26
C THR A 379 31.71 11.56 16.18
N LEU A 380 30.90 11.58 17.24
CA LEU A 380 29.56 10.97 17.26
C LEU A 380 28.55 11.78 16.45
N PHE A 381 28.75 13.08 16.34
CA PHE A 381 27.78 14.01 15.78
C PHE A 381 28.02 14.27 14.30
N ASN A 382 26.95 14.26 13.52
CA ASN A 382 26.98 14.46 12.07
C ASN A 382 26.11 15.64 11.60
N HIS A 383 25.38 16.32 12.52
CA HIS A 383 24.52 17.44 12.19
C HIS A 383 24.55 18.51 13.28
N VAL A 384 24.20 19.74 12.89
CA VAL A 384 24.21 20.91 13.78
C VAL A 384 22.95 21.73 13.59
N VAL A 385 22.27 22.00 14.68
CA VAL A 385 21.05 22.80 14.74
C VAL A 385 21.17 23.93 15.80
N VAL A 386 20.10 24.70 15.97
CA VAL A 386 20.05 25.81 16.93
C VAL A 386 18.93 25.60 17.93
N MET A 387 19.23 25.79 19.22
CA MET A 387 18.24 25.93 20.28
C MET A 387 18.18 27.37 20.69
N VAL A 388 17.01 27.96 20.66
CA VAL A 388 16.73 29.35 21.11
C VAL A 388 16.03 29.29 22.45
N ASP A 389 16.58 30.01 23.42
CA ASP A 389 15.94 30.20 24.74
C ASP A 389 15.37 31.63 24.80
N HIS A 390 14.04 31.71 24.72
CA HIS A 390 13.32 32.97 24.71
C HIS A 390 12.09 32.91 25.62
N HIS A 391 11.98 33.80 26.59
CA HIS A 391 10.89 33.84 27.59
C HIS A 391 10.68 32.50 28.33
N ASN A 392 11.75 31.80 28.69
CA ASN A 392 11.74 30.46 29.32
C ASN A 392 11.11 29.37 28.43
N THR A 393 11.02 29.59 27.13
CA THR A 393 10.59 28.61 26.14
C THR A 393 11.77 28.23 25.26
N GLN A 394 12.04 26.92 25.15
CA GLN A 394 13.08 26.41 24.27
C GLN A 394 12.44 26.08 22.91
N THR A 395 12.93 26.75 21.87
CA THR A 395 12.51 26.48 20.47
C THR A 395 13.69 25.90 19.70
N TRP A 396 13.49 24.80 19.04
CA TRP A 396 14.47 24.13 18.23
C TRP A 396 14.31 24.50 16.76
N ILE A 397 15.40 24.82 16.09
CA ILE A 397 15.42 25.29 14.71
C ILE A 397 16.51 24.52 13.95
N ASP A 398 16.15 23.94 12.81
CA ASP A 398 17.13 23.45 11.84
C ASP A 398 17.27 24.50 10.72
N PRO A 399 18.36 25.24 10.68
CA PRO A 399 18.56 26.27 9.68
C PRO A 399 18.87 25.69 8.28
N THR A 400 19.00 24.38 8.15
CA THR A 400 19.25 23.71 6.86
C THR A 400 17.97 23.36 6.09
N ILE A 401 16.83 23.31 6.79
CA ILE A 401 15.52 23.04 6.16
C ILE A 401 15.02 24.33 5.50
N SER A 402 14.94 24.32 4.17
CA SER A 402 14.45 25.45 3.38
C SER A 402 12.92 25.39 3.23
N ASN A 403 12.32 26.52 2.86
CA ASN A 403 10.89 26.66 2.53
C ASN A 403 9.91 26.38 3.69
N GLN A 404 10.39 26.37 4.95
CA GLN A 404 9.50 26.30 6.10
C GLN A 404 8.68 27.59 6.25
N ARG A 405 7.39 27.46 6.65
CA ARG A 405 6.47 28.59 6.84
C ARG A 405 5.70 28.43 8.17
N GLY A 406 4.74 29.29 8.42
CA GLY A 406 3.98 29.35 9.67
C GLY A 406 4.60 30.32 10.70
N SER A 407 4.16 30.23 11.95
CA SER A 407 4.70 31.03 13.05
C SER A 407 6.02 30.45 13.59
N PHE A 408 6.80 31.31 14.30
CA PHE A 408 8.07 30.86 14.88
C PHE A 408 7.90 29.69 15.86
N GLU A 409 6.86 29.73 16.68
CA GLU A 409 6.58 28.72 17.70
C GLU A 409 6.08 27.39 17.13
N ASN A 410 5.51 27.41 15.92
CA ASN A 410 4.92 26.24 15.26
C ASN A 410 5.74 25.75 14.07
N THR A 411 6.98 26.23 13.91
CA THR A 411 7.90 25.71 12.89
C THR A 411 8.21 24.25 13.19
N TYR A 412 8.02 23.38 12.21
CA TYR A 412 8.32 21.96 12.34
C TYR A 412 9.80 21.73 12.66
N PHE A 413 10.07 20.86 13.62
CA PHE A 413 11.41 20.40 13.94
C PHE A 413 11.46 18.88 13.95
N PRO A 414 12.37 18.22 13.17
CA PRO A 414 12.46 16.77 13.09
C PRO A 414 12.77 16.14 14.45
N ASN A 415 12.30 14.93 14.66
CA ASN A 415 12.55 14.15 15.87
C ASN A 415 13.98 13.57 15.84
N TYR A 416 14.98 14.38 16.10
CA TYR A 416 16.38 13.95 16.17
C TYR A 416 16.75 13.20 17.45
N GLY A 417 15.82 13.05 18.39
CA GLY A 417 16.03 12.33 19.64
C GLY A 417 16.74 13.15 20.69
N GLU A 418 18.08 13.06 20.81
CA GLU A 418 18.88 13.80 21.79
C GLU A 418 19.86 14.76 21.10
N ALA A 419 20.13 15.90 21.71
CA ALA A 419 21.09 16.89 21.25
C ALA A 419 22.07 17.29 22.35
N LEU A 420 23.32 17.52 21.99
CA LEU A 420 24.29 18.11 22.90
C LEU A 420 24.30 19.63 22.72
N VAL A 421 23.65 20.36 23.62
CA VAL A 421 23.58 21.82 23.62
C VAL A 421 24.92 22.41 24.04
N LEU A 422 25.51 23.25 23.19
CA LEU A 422 26.79 23.92 23.48
C LEU A 422 26.59 25.16 24.38
N ARG A 423 26.01 24.93 25.55
CA ARG A 423 25.81 25.90 26.62
C ARG A 423 26.84 25.64 27.70
N PRO A 424 27.56 26.67 28.21
CA PRO A 424 28.52 26.48 29.29
C PRO A 424 27.90 25.73 30.47
N GLY A 425 28.53 24.63 30.89
CA GLY A 425 28.06 23.82 32.01
C GLY A 425 27.16 22.64 31.63
N THR A 426 26.79 22.44 30.38
CA THR A 426 26.05 21.24 29.90
C THR A 426 26.89 19.98 30.18
N GLU A 427 26.30 19.00 30.84
CA GLU A 427 26.99 17.77 31.30
C GLU A 427 26.52 16.48 30.58
N LYS A 428 25.41 16.55 29.80
CA LYS A 428 24.86 15.42 29.06
C LYS A 428 24.03 15.91 27.87
N PRO A 429 23.77 15.05 26.86
CA PRO A 429 22.75 15.32 25.85
C PRO A 429 21.38 15.54 26.49
N GLU A 430 20.57 16.39 25.90
CA GLU A 430 19.20 16.74 26.28
C GLU A 430 18.22 16.20 25.26
N ASP A 431 17.02 15.81 25.71
CA ASP A 431 15.95 15.37 24.78
C ASP A 431 15.50 16.54 23.92
N VAL A 432 15.39 16.29 22.63
CA VAL A 432 14.84 17.23 21.66
C VAL A 432 13.32 17.17 21.70
N VAL A 433 12.69 18.31 21.88
CA VAL A 433 11.24 18.41 21.77
C VAL A 433 10.88 18.65 20.31
N SER A 434 10.37 17.61 19.63
CA SER A 434 9.77 17.75 18.29
C SER A 434 8.45 18.46 18.39
N ILE A 435 8.25 19.50 17.58
CA ILE A 435 6.99 20.24 17.53
C ILE A 435 6.05 19.57 16.53
N ALA A 436 4.74 19.81 16.73
CA ALA A 436 3.61 19.19 16.09
C ALA A 436 3.81 18.85 14.59
N THR A 437 3.46 17.65 14.29
CA THR A 437 3.42 17.13 12.93
C THR A 437 2.17 17.60 12.25
N GLY A 438 2.29 18.05 11.00
CA GLY A 438 1.17 18.41 10.17
C GLY A 438 0.28 17.22 9.80
N LYS A 439 -0.64 17.48 8.93
CA LYS A 439 -1.58 16.50 8.41
C LYS A 439 -1.70 16.60 6.90
N LEU A 440 -1.74 15.46 6.22
CA LEU A 440 -2.13 15.35 4.83
C LEU A 440 -3.57 14.82 4.76
N ILE A 441 -4.48 15.60 4.17
CA ILE A 441 -5.86 15.19 3.91
C ILE A 441 -6.10 15.24 2.42
N ALA A 442 -6.52 14.12 1.82
CA ALA A 442 -6.92 14.08 0.43
C ALA A 442 -8.38 13.65 0.29
N ASP A 443 -9.17 14.51 -0.34
CA ASP A 443 -10.59 14.29 -0.65
C ASP A 443 -10.74 13.95 -2.15
N LEU A 444 -10.95 12.67 -2.47
CA LEU A 444 -11.10 12.15 -3.82
C LEU A 444 -12.58 12.01 -4.16
N THR A 445 -13.02 12.61 -5.25
CA THR A 445 -14.41 12.51 -5.71
C THR A 445 -14.47 11.88 -7.10
N PHE A 446 -15.00 10.66 -7.15
CA PHE A 446 -15.25 9.92 -8.38
C PHE A 446 -16.70 10.08 -8.82
N LYS A 447 -16.94 10.46 -10.06
CA LYS A 447 -18.24 10.30 -10.74
C LYS A 447 -18.10 9.23 -11.79
N VAL A 448 -18.55 8.03 -11.46
CA VAL A 448 -18.38 6.83 -12.30
C VAL A 448 -19.29 6.91 -13.52
N GLY A 449 -18.71 6.73 -14.71
CA GLY A 449 -19.44 6.77 -15.96
C GLY A 449 -20.43 5.62 -16.13
N ASP A 450 -21.57 5.93 -16.77
CA ASP A 450 -22.54 4.93 -17.20
C ASP A 450 -22.11 4.36 -18.56
N THR A 451 -21.79 3.08 -18.61
CA THR A 451 -21.33 2.40 -19.83
C THR A 451 -22.32 2.44 -20.99
N VAL A 452 -23.61 2.70 -20.73
CA VAL A 452 -24.65 2.86 -21.79
C VAL A 452 -24.56 4.25 -22.43
N LYS A 453 -24.17 5.29 -21.68
CA LYS A 453 -24.13 6.68 -22.14
C LYS A 453 -22.71 7.23 -22.28
N SER A 454 -21.84 6.91 -21.37
CA SER A 454 -20.43 7.30 -21.33
C SER A 454 -19.66 6.37 -20.42
N ALA A 455 -18.55 5.80 -20.92
CA ALA A 455 -17.64 4.99 -20.08
C ALA A 455 -16.69 5.85 -19.22
N LYS A 456 -16.59 7.16 -19.51
CA LYS A 456 -15.65 8.06 -18.85
C LYS A 456 -16.06 8.32 -17.40
N THR A 457 -15.10 8.13 -16.49
CA THR A 457 -15.23 8.48 -15.07
C THR A 457 -14.42 9.75 -14.82
N THR A 458 -14.96 10.73 -14.12
CA THR A 458 -14.19 11.89 -13.66
C THR A 458 -13.71 11.68 -12.24
N LEU A 459 -12.49 12.13 -11.98
CA LEU A 459 -11.87 12.15 -10.67
C LEU A 459 -11.40 13.57 -10.37
N VAL A 460 -11.83 14.12 -9.25
CA VAL A 460 -11.32 15.36 -8.68
C VAL A 460 -10.70 15.05 -7.34
N ILE A 461 -9.48 15.53 -7.11
CA ILE A 461 -8.74 15.37 -5.86
C ILE A 461 -8.49 16.75 -5.27
N HIS A 462 -8.88 16.95 -4.02
CA HIS A 462 -8.54 18.11 -3.22
C HIS A 462 -7.65 17.67 -2.07
N SER A 463 -6.38 18.03 -2.12
CA SER A 463 -5.40 17.69 -1.10
C SER A 463 -5.05 18.92 -0.27
N ARG A 464 -4.97 18.75 1.05
CA ARG A 464 -4.56 19.76 2.01
C ARG A 464 -3.32 19.27 2.75
N TYR A 465 -2.24 19.99 2.60
CA TYR A 465 -0.95 19.73 3.21
C TYR A 465 -0.71 20.79 4.28
N SER A 466 -0.56 20.42 5.54
CA SER A 466 -0.25 21.35 6.61
C SER A 466 1.11 21.08 7.24
N ASP A 467 1.74 22.15 7.78
CA ASP A 467 3.00 22.13 8.49
C ASP A 467 4.12 21.42 7.71
N ASN A 468 4.73 20.36 8.24
CA ASN A 468 5.81 19.64 7.54
C ASN A 468 5.42 19.12 6.15
N TYR A 469 4.17 18.66 5.95
CA TYR A 469 3.72 18.25 4.62
C TYR A 469 3.66 19.43 3.63
N ALA A 470 3.27 20.62 4.11
CA ALA A 470 3.29 21.83 3.28
C ALA A 470 4.72 22.29 2.99
N ASP A 471 5.61 22.22 3.99
CA ASP A 471 7.03 22.56 3.83
C ASP A 471 7.70 21.65 2.80
N ASP A 472 7.46 20.33 2.88
CA ASP A 472 7.99 19.34 1.93
C ASP A 472 7.48 19.58 0.50
N LEU A 473 6.17 19.81 0.33
CA LEU A 473 5.59 20.08 -0.98
C LEU A 473 6.11 21.40 -1.57
N ARG A 474 6.25 22.45 -0.75
CA ARG A 474 6.81 23.74 -1.16
C ARG A 474 8.26 23.61 -1.60
N GLY A 475 9.03 22.78 -0.88
CA GLY A 475 10.40 22.43 -1.26
C GLY A 475 10.46 21.75 -2.63
N GLN A 476 9.61 20.74 -2.87
CA GLN A 476 9.53 20.04 -4.16
C GLN A 476 9.10 20.99 -5.30
N LEU A 477 8.09 21.86 -5.06
CA LEU A 477 7.69 22.86 -6.06
C LEU A 477 8.82 23.84 -6.39
N ALA A 478 9.62 24.23 -5.40
CA ALA A 478 10.77 25.10 -5.61
C ALA A 478 11.92 24.42 -6.38
N GLU A 479 12.10 23.12 -6.19
CA GLU A 479 13.17 22.33 -6.81
C GLU A 479 12.78 21.90 -8.25
N ASP A 480 11.62 21.29 -8.42
CA ASP A 480 11.19 20.63 -9.66
C ASP A 480 10.38 21.54 -10.59
N GLY A 481 9.69 22.54 -10.03
CA GLY A 481 8.75 23.41 -10.72
C GLY A 481 7.36 22.79 -10.94
N GLU A 482 6.36 23.64 -11.17
CA GLU A 482 4.95 23.22 -11.28
C GLU A 482 4.70 22.19 -12.39
N GLU A 483 5.30 22.35 -13.59
CA GLU A 483 5.10 21.46 -14.74
C GLU A 483 5.62 20.04 -14.45
N SER A 484 6.76 19.91 -13.77
CA SER A 484 7.31 18.61 -13.36
C SER A 484 6.45 17.96 -12.29
N MET A 485 5.94 18.78 -11.36
CA MET A 485 5.03 18.31 -10.32
C MET A 485 3.70 17.82 -10.90
N GLU A 486 3.08 18.55 -11.85
CA GLU A 486 1.88 18.07 -12.54
C GLU A 486 2.06 16.71 -13.18
N LYS A 487 3.19 16.51 -13.86
CA LYS A 487 3.53 15.22 -14.45
C LYS A 487 3.70 14.14 -13.37
N SER A 488 4.35 14.44 -12.25
CA SER A 488 4.57 13.50 -11.15
C SER A 488 3.27 13.07 -10.50
N PHE A 489 2.32 13.99 -10.29
CA PHE A 489 0.97 13.69 -9.79
C PHE A 489 0.19 12.80 -10.76
N LEU A 490 0.20 13.12 -12.07
CA LEU A 490 -0.43 12.29 -13.09
C LEU A 490 0.19 10.88 -13.15
N ASP A 491 1.52 10.77 -13.17
CA ASP A 491 2.25 9.51 -13.21
C ASP A 491 1.97 8.67 -11.93
N TYR A 492 1.80 9.33 -10.79
CA TYR A 492 1.42 8.67 -9.54
C TYR A 492 0.03 8.03 -9.63
N ILE A 493 -0.99 8.78 -10.01
CA ILE A 493 -2.37 8.27 -10.12
C ILE A 493 -2.52 7.26 -11.26
N ALA A 494 -1.76 7.41 -12.36
CA ALA A 494 -1.77 6.47 -13.48
C ALA A 494 -1.35 5.03 -13.11
N ARG A 495 -0.58 4.85 -12.02
CA ARG A 495 -0.24 3.51 -11.48
C ARG A 495 -1.48 2.73 -11.05
N TYR A 496 -2.49 3.42 -10.55
CA TYR A 496 -3.74 2.84 -10.05
C TYR A 496 -4.82 2.81 -11.14
N TYR A 497 -4.85 3.85 -12.00
CA TYR A 497 -5.84 4.02 -13.06
C TYR A 497 -5.16 4.20 -14.43
N PRO A 498 -4.67 3.11 -15.05
CA PRO A 498 -3.96 3.17 -16.34
C PRO A 498 -4.79 3.84 -17.43
N GLY A 499 -4.19 4.75 -18.19
CA GLY A 499 -4.85 5.50 -19.24
C GLY A 499 -5.64 6.71 -18.75
N ILE A 500 -5.47 7.13 -17.51
CA ILE A 500 -6.00 8.39 -16.97
C ILE A 500 -5.41 9.59 -17.74
N GLU A 501 -6.21 10.60 -17.97
CA GLU A 501 -5.83 11.84 -18.66
C GLU A 501 -6.15 13.04 -17.74
N THR A 502 -5.31 14.06 -17.78
CA THR A 502 -5.57 15.32 -17.09
C THR A 502 -6.77 16.02 -17.75
N ALA A 503 -7.73 16.46 -16.94
CA ALA A 503 -8.90 17.20 -17.40
C ALA A 503 -8.66 18.71 -17.41
N ASP A 504 -8.04 19.23 -16.35
CA ASP A 504 -7.67 20.64 -16.14
C ASP A 504 -6.26 20.70 -15.52
N ALA A 505 -5.56 21.82 -15.71
CA ALA A 505 -4.28 22.09 -15.06
C ALA A 505 -4.40 22.02 -13.53
N ILE A 506 -3.39 21.48 -12.86
CA ILE A 506 -3.34 21.40 -11.40
C ILE A 506 -3.29 22.83 -10.82
N GLN A 507 -4.02 23.03 -9.74
CA GLN A 507 -4.04 24.31 -9.04
C GLN A 507 -3.37 24.17 -7.67
N PHE A 508 -2.38 25.02 -7.43
CA PHE A 508 -1.70 25.15 -6.14
C PHE A 508 -2.14 26.46 -5.48
N LYS A 509 -2.50 26.39 -4.21
CA LYS A 509 -2.81 27.55 -3.40
C LYS A 509 -2.05 27.46 -2.09
N ASP A 510 -1.07 28.34 -1.88
CA ASP A 510 -0.22 28.41 -0.72
C ASP A 510 -0.64 29.53 0.24
N ASP A 511 -0.92 29.16 1.48
CA ASP A 511 -1.17 30.10 2.59
C ASP A 511 0.05 30.00 3.55
N GLU A 512 1.07 30.80 3.28
CA GLU A 512 2.32 30.78 4.03
C GLU A 512 2.15 31.15 5.52
N GLU A 513 1.15 31.97 5.86
CA GLU A 513 0.91 32.36 7.26
C GLU A 513 0.40 31.17 8.08
N LYS A 514 -0.49 30.35 7.48
CA LYS A 514 -1.05 29.15 8.12
C LYS A 514 -0.21 27.91 7.91
N ASN A 515 0.84 27.99 7.10
CA ASN A 515 1.60 26.85 6.62
C ASN A 515 0.71 25.76 6.03
N LEU A 516 -0.11 26.13 5.04
CA LEU A 516 -1.10 25.27 4.41
C LEU A 516 -1.02 25.40 2.89
N ILE A 517 -0.83 24.27 2.21
CA ILE A 517 -0.96 24.20 0.75
C ILE A 517 -2.18 23.37 0.39
N GLU A 518 -3.05 23.93 -0.46
CA GLU A 518 -4.18 23.23 -1.07
C GLU A 518 -3.84 22.92 -2.53
N VAL A 519 -4.02 21.66 -2.92
CA VAL A 519 -3.81 21.20 -4.30
C VAL A 519 -5.13 20.67 -4.85
N THR A 520 -5.49 21.11 -6.06
CA THR A 520 -6.66 20.60 -6.78
C THR A 520 -6.23 19.97 -8.08
N GLU A 521 -6.56 18.72 -8.27
CA GLU A 521 -6.25 17.91 -9.44
C GLU A 521 -7.57 17.45 -10.09
N SER A 522 -7.64 17.46 -11.41
CA SER A 522 -8.82 17.03 -12.19
C SER A 522 -8.42 16.06 -13.29
N TYR A 523 -9.06 14.89 -13.32
CA TYR A 523 -8.72 13.79 -14.21
C TYR A 523 -9.94 13.16 -14.88
N VAL A 524 -9.70 12.52 -16.01
CA VAL A 524 -10.65 11.65 -16.71
C VAL A 524 -10.07 10.26 -16.86
N ILE A 525 -10.80 9.25 -16.38
CA ILE A 525 -10.48 7.85 -16.54
C ILE A 525 -11.39 7.29 -17.66
N PRO A 526 -10.84 6.89 -18.81
CA PRO A 526 -11.65 6.46 -19.97
C PRO A 526 -12.53 5.24 -19.67
N ASN A 527 -12.00 4.29 -18.92
CA ASN A 527 -12.75 3.12 -18.45
C ASN A 527 -12.19 2.62 -17.12
N ILE A 528 -12.96 2.77 -16.06
CA ILE A 528 -12.58 2.29 -14.73
C ILE A 528 -12.90 0.80 -14.51
N TRP A 529 -13.78 0.21 -15.34
CA TRP A 529 -14.25 -1.15 -15.19
C TRP A 529 -13.36 -2.17 -15.91
N LYS A 530 -12.97 -3.22 -15.21
CA LYS A 530 -12.21 -4.35 -15.74
C LYS A 530 -13.10 -5.58 -15.81
N LYS A 531 -12.97 -6.39 -16.86
CA LYS A 531 -13.70 -7.65 -17.02
C LYS A 531 -13.02 -8.75 -16.20
N GLU A 532 -13.82 -9.53 -15.48
CA GLU A 532 -13.32 -10.69 -14.74
C GLU A 532 -12.99 -11.83 -15.73
N LYS A 533 -11.79 -12.40 -15.61
CA LYS A 533 -11.36 -13.51 -16.49
C LYS A 533 -12.18 -14.76 -16.18
N GLY A 534 -12.85 -15.31 -17.20
CA GLY A 534 -13.59 -16.58 -17.10
C GLY A 534 -15.04 -16.47 -16.67
N GLU A 535 -15.57 -15.27 -16.38
CA GLU A 535 -16.97 -15.04 -16.04
C GLU A 535 -17.62 -14.04 -17.00
N ASN A 536 -18.48 -14.53 -17.87
CA ASN A 536 -19.22 -13.70 -18.81
C ASN A 536 -20.18 -12.79 -18.05
N GLY A 537 -19.95 -11.47 -18.13
CA GLY A 537 -20.87 -10.46 -17.62
C GLY A 537 -20.55 -9.87 -16.24
N ARG A 538 -19.43 -10.23 -15.63
CA ARG A 538 -18.94 -9.54 -14.41
C ARG A 538 -17.84 -8.54 -14.73
N GLU A 539 -17.97 -7.38 -14.13
CA GLU A 539 -16.97 -6.31 -14.16
C GLU A 539 -16.63 -5.88 -12.73
N TYR A 540 -15.38 -5.52 -12.53
CA TYR A 540 -14.91 -5.03 -11.22
C TYR A 540 -14.09 -3.75 -11.39
N THR A 541 -14.01 -2.99 -10.32
CA THR A 541 -13.09 -1.85 -10.17
C THR A 541 -12.57 -1.80 -8.76
N TYR A 542 -11.43 -1.10 -8.58
CA TYR A 542 -10.82 -0.86 -7.28
C TYR A 542 -10.79 0.62 -6.99
N PHE A 543 -10.97 0.97 -5.71
CA PHE A 543 -10.68 2.28 -5.16
C PHE A 543 -9.62 2.11 -4.09
N TYR A 544 -8.55 2.87 -4.21
CA TYR A 544 -7.32 2.60 -3.47
C TYR A 544 -7.11 3.60 -2.34
N GLY A 545 -6.79 3.10 -1.14
CA GLY A 545 -6.20 3.86 -0.03
C GLY A 545 -4.70 4.02 -0.26
N ASP A 546 -4.33 4.67 -1.36
CA ASP A 546 -2.96 4.71 -1.90
C ASP A 546 -2.01 5.52 -1.04
N LEU A 547 -2.46 6.60 -0.42
CA LEU A 547 -1.62 7.40 0.49
C LEU A 547 -1.12 6.57 1.67
N ILE A 548 -1.99 5.73 2.25
CA ILE A 548 -1.61 4.84 3.34
C ILE A 548 -0.64 3.75 2.86
N SER A 549 -0.85 3.24 1.65
CA SER A 549 0.02 2.22 1.06
C SER A 549 1.47 2.67 0.93
N ASN A 550 1.73 3.96 0.68
CA ASN A 550 3.07 4.53 0.57
C ASN A 550 3.80 4.61 1.91
N ASP A 551 3.05 4.72 3.01
CA ASP A 551 3.61 4.88 4.35
C ASP A 551 3.69 3.57 5.13
N LEU A 552 2.99 2.54 4.65
CA LEU A 552 2.99 1.22 5.27
C LEU A 552 4.23 0.42 4.85
N ARG A 553 5.08 0.05 5.82
CA ARG A 553 6.26 -0.78 5.59
C ARG A 553 5.86 -2.25 5.49
N ARG A 554 5.98 -2.84 4.31
CA ARG A 554 5.65 -4.27 4.09
C ARG A 554 6.89 -5.11 4.33
N ILE A 555 6.75 -6.11 5.17
CA ILE A 555 7.83 -7.03 5.52
C ILE A 555 7.59 -8.37 4.83
N THR A 556 8.57 -8.82 4.06
CA THR A 556 8.52 -10.12 3.36
C THR A 556 9.09 -11.25 4.19
N ASP A 557 10.11 -10.98 5.02
CA ASP A 557 10.70 -11.97 5.93
C ASP A 557 9.93 -12.03 7.25
N LYS A 558 9.14 -13.08 7.42
CA LYS A 558 8.35 -13.33 8.65
C LYS A 558 9.18 -13.81 9.84
N ASN A 559 10.44 -14.17 9.63
CA ASN A 559 11.33 -14.71 10.67
C ASN A 559 12.40 -13.71 11.15
N ARG A 560 12.31 -12.45 10.69
CA ARG A 560 13.28 -11.43 11.11
C ARG A 560 13.20 -11.18 12.60
N SER A 561 14.34 -10.87 13.19
CA SER A 561 14.48 -10.47 14.60
C SER A 561 14.86 -9.00 14.76
N GLN A 562 15.18 -8.32 13.66
CA GLN A 562 15.60 -6.93 13.69
C GLN A 562 14.38 -6.02 13.81
N PRO A 563 14.46 -4.92 14.58
CA PRO A 563 13.39 -3.92 14.66
C PRO A 563 13.08 -3.33 13.29
N ILE A 564 11.87 -2.79 13.10
CA ILE A 564 11.41 -2.21 11.83
C ILE A 564 11.27 -0.71 12.01
N ALA A 565 11.98 0.09 11.22
CA ALA A 565 11.76 1.53 11.15
C ALA A 565 10.40 1.82 10.51
N LEU A 566 9.59 2.62 11.16
CA LEU A 566 8.40 3.22 10.56
C LEU A 566 8.76 4.58 9.95
N LYS A 567 8.02 5.00 8.94
CA LYS A 567 7.98 6.43 8.63
C LYS A 567 7.35 7.14 9.82
N TYR A 568 8.03 8.13 10.37
CA TYR A 568 7.59 8.85 11.56
C TYR A 568 8.09 10.30 11.53
N PRO A 569 7.22 11.25 11.80
CA PRO A 569 5.80 11.12 12.06
C PRO A 569 4.97 11.04 10.76
N VAL A 570 3.89 10.27 10.77
CA VAL A 570 2.88 10.22 9.70
C VAL A 570 1.50 10.49 10.27
N ASN A 571 0.74 11.36 9.60
CA ASN A 571 -0.66 11.64 9.91
C ASN A 571 -1.41 11.92 8.60
N VAL A 572 -2.04 10.91 8.05
CA VAL A 572 -2.68 10.93 6.74
C VAL A 572 -4.14 10.54 6.85
N GLU A 573 -4.99 11.28 6.17
CA GLU A 573 -6.42 10.98 5.98
C GLU A 573 -6.76 11.01 4.49
N GLN A 574 -7.39 9.96 4.00
CA GLN A 574 -7.84 9.87 2.63
C GLN A 574 -9.34 9.57 2.58
N ASN A 575 -10.12 10.48 2.03
CA ASN A 575 -11.55 10.41 1.87
C ASN A 575 -11.88 10.15 0.41
N ILE A 576 -12.52 9.04 0.09
CA ILE A 576 -12.92 8.69 -1.26
C ILE A 576 -14.45 8.69 -1.34
N SER A 577 -15.02 9.61 -2.11
CA SER A 577 -16.45 9.71 -2.39
C SER A 577 -16.72 9.24 -3.82
N ILE A 578 -17.60 8.27 -3.99
CA ILE A 578 -17.85 7.60 -5.26
C ILE A 578 -19.33 7.68 -5.60
N ASP A 579 -19.67 8.41 -6.65
CA ASP A 579 -21.01 8.48 -7.23
C ASP A 579 -21.15 7.44 -8.34
N PHE A 580 -21.92 6.38 -8.08
CA PHE A 580 -22.22 5.35 -9.07
C PHE A 580 -23.46 5.67 -9.90
N PRO A 581 -23.55 5.25 -11.17
CA PRO A 581 -24.78 5.34 -11.98
C PRO A 581 -25.86 4.31 -11.57
N PHE A 582 -25.59 3.50 -10.54
CA PHE A 582 -26.47 2.49 -9.97
C PHE A 582 -26.33 2.46 -8.44
N ILE A 583 -27.23 1.77 -7.74
CA ILE A 583 -27.12 1.58 -6.29
C ILE A 583 -26.31 0.29 -6.05
N PRO A 584 -25.08 0.37 -5.50
CA PRO A 584 -24.30 -0.80 -5.17
C PRO A 584 -24.93 -1.56 -3.99
N GLN A 585 -24.81 -2.90 -4.01
CA GLN A 585 -25.29 -3.74 -2.91
C GLN A 585 -24.14 -3.98 -1.94
N LEU A 586 -23.93 -3.06 -1.02
CA LEU A 586 -22.86 -3.09 -0.02
C LEU A 586 -23.45 -2.80 1.36
N SER A 587 -22.80 -3.32 2.40
CA SER A 587 -23.02 -2.94 3.79
C SER A 587 -21.98 -1.93 4.24
N ASN A 588 -22.31 -1.11 5.22
CA ASN A 588 -21.33 -0.27 5.88
C ASN A 588 -20.38 -1.15 6.71
N GLU A 589 -19.09 -0.83 6.68
CA GLU A 589 -18.03 -1.55 7.38
C GLU A 589 -17.19 -0.56 8.18
N ALA A 590 -16.66 -1.03 9.32
CA ALA A 590 -15.70 -0.29 10.12
C ALA A 590 -14.59 -1.25 10.54
N HIS A 591 -13.36 -0.87 10.24
CA HIS A 591 -12.17 -1.64 10.55
C HIS A 591 -11.18 -0.73 11.27
N THR A 592 -10.69 -1.16 12.43
CA THR A 592 -9.71 -0.42 13.23
C THR A 592 -8.57 -1.32 13.64
N VAL A 593 -7.36 -0.82 13.51
CA VAL A 593 -6.15 -1.43 14.06
C VAL A 593 -5.47 -0.37 14.92
N GLU A 594 -5.39 -0.61 16.22
CA GLU A 594 -4.80 0.32 17.19
C GLU A 594 -3.71 -0.38 18.00
N THR A 595 -2.56 0.27 18.08
CA THR A 595 -1.39 -0.18 18.82
C THR A 595 -0.67 1.03 19.42
N ASP A 596 0.33 0.80 20.27
CA ASP A 596 1.19 1.87 20.79
C ASP A 596 2.09 2.49 19.69
N ASN A 597 2.24 1.83 18.52
CA ASN A 597 3.15 2.25 17.46
C ASN A 597 2.45 2.89 16.27
N TYR A 598 1.21 2.50 15.98
CA TYR A 598 0.45 3.01 14.84
C TYR A 598 -1.05 2.83 15.03
N TYR A 599 -1.80 3.66 14.32
CA TYR A 599 -3.25 3.64 14.22
C TYR A 599 -3.68 3.56 12.76
N PHE A 600 -4.63 2.68 12.45
CA PHE A 600 -5.29 2.59 11.15
C PHE A 600 -6.79 2.47 11.34
N GLU A 601 -7.55 3.15 10.50
CA GLU A 601 -9.02 3.09 10.47
C GLU A 601 -9.52 3.15 9.03
N LEU A 602 -10.50 2.29 8.72
CA LEU A 602 -11.33 2.38 7.51
C LEU A 602 -12.79 2.37 7.91
N ASN A 603 -13.52 3.40 7.54
CA ASN A 603 -14.97 3.47 7.66
C ASN A 603 -15.61 3.58 6.28
N THR A 604 -16.66 2.79 6.04
CA THR A 604 -17.42 2.85 4.79
C THR A 604 -18.85 3.27 5.05
N PHE A 605 -19.38 4.19 4.24
CA PHE A 605 -20.75 4.70 4.34
C PHE A 605 -21.42 4.72 2.98
N LEU A 606 -22.47 3.93 2.82
CA LEU A 606 -23.29 3.91 1.61
C LEU A 606 -24.58 4.68 1.84
N ARG A 607 -24.83 5.71 1.03
CA ARG A 607 -26.09 6.46 1.00
C ARG A 607 -26.63 6.56 -0.42
N GLY A 608 -27.63 5.77 -0.74
CA GLY A 608 -28.16 5.69 -2.11
C GLY A 608 -27.10 5.13 -3.07
N ASN A 609 -26.73 5.91 -4.06
CA ASN A 609 -25.69 5.56 -5.04
C ASN A 609 -24.30 6.14 -4.71
N ASN A 610 -24.15 6.86 -3.61
CA ASN A 610 -22.88 7.42 -3.16
C ASN A 610 -22.27 6.52 -2.08
N LEU A 611 -21.05 6.03 -2.32
CA LEU A 611 -20.22 5.31 -1.36
C LEU A 611 -19.09 6.23 -0.90
N LYS A 612 -18.90 6.33 0.39
CA LYS A 612 -17.76 7.02 1.01
C LYS A 612 -16.86 6.02 1.71
N LEU A 613 -15.55 6.12 1.45
CA LEU A 613 -14.50 5.40 2.15
C LEU A 613 -13.66 6.45 2.87
N ASN A 614 -13.51 6.31 4.18
CA ASN A 614 -12.64 7.17 4.98
C ASN A 614 -11.51 6.33 5.53
N TYR A 615 -10.29 6.60 5.10
CA TYR A 615 -9.06 5.99 5.57
C TYR A 615 -8.29 6.96 6.45
N VAL A 616 -7.81 6.48 7.59
CA VAL A 616 -6.92 7.24 8.48
C VAL A 616 -5.73 6.38 8.84
N TYR A 617 -4.52 6.94 8.75
CA TYR A 617 -3.30 6.29 9.23
C TYR A 617 -2.44 7.29 10.00
N ARG A 618 -1.93 6.84 11.15
CA ARG A 618 -0.98 7.61 11.96
C ARG A 618 0.13 6.69 12.45
N SER A 619 1.37 7.11 12.33
CA SER A 619 2.46 6.50 13.09
C SER A 619 2.55 7.18 14.47
N LEU A 620 2.59 6.38 15.53
CA LEU A 620 2.65 6.84 16.92
C LEU A 620 4.06 6.64 17.51
N ALA A 621 4.89 5.84 16.83
CA ALA A 621 6.29 5.61 17.15
C ALA A 621 7.13 5.51 15.88
N ASP A 622 8.43 5.67 16.01
CA ASP A 622 9.41 5.62 14.90
C ASP A 622 9.84 4.20 14.52
N HIS A 623 9.49 3.19 15.31
CA HIS A 623 9.84 1.81 15.04
C HIS A 623 8.90 0.80 15.66
N ILE A 624 9.01 -0.45 15.20
CA ILE A 624 8.41 -1.65 15.79
C ILE A 624 9.53 -2.44 16.47
N ALA A 625 9.37 -2.74 17.75
CA ALA A 625 10.32 -3.53 18.51
C ALA A 625 10.26 -5.01 18.09
N GLU A 626 11.33 -5.78 18.36
CA GLU A 626 11.49 -7.19 17.98
C GLU A 626 10.28 -8.07 18.40
N GLN A 627 9.79 -7.88 19.63
CA GLN A 627 8.67 -8.66 20.16
C GLN A 627 7.34 -8.42 19.43
N ASP A 628 7.18 -7.26 18.77
CA ASP A 628 5.93 -6.83 18.13
C ASP A 628 5.91 -7.09 16.60
N ILE A 629 7.02 -7.59 16.04
CA ILE A 629 7.17 -7.80 14.59
C ILE A 629 6.08 -8.73 14.03
N LYS A 630 5.78 -9.82 14.71
CA LYS A 630 4.77 -10.79 14.25
C LYS A 630 3.38 -10.17 14.20
N LYS A 631 3.05 -9.35 15.20
CA LYS A 631 1.78 -8.63 15.24
C LYS A 631 1.72 -7.61 14.11
N TYR A 632 2.79 -6.80 13.95
CA TYR A 632 2.89 -5.81 12.88
C TYR A 632 2.73 -6.44 11.49
N THR A 633 3.41 -7.56 11.21
CA THR A 633 3.29 -8.28 9.94
C THR A 633 1.86 -8.74 9.67
N SER A 634 1.20 -9.34 10.68
CA SER A 634 -0.20 -9.75 10.55
C SER A 634 -1.15 -8.58 10.33
N ASP A 635 -0.93 -7.47 11.04
CA ASP A 635 -1.79 -6.29 10.93
C ASP A 635 -1.58 -5.57 9.60
N THR A 636 -0.34 -5.46 9.11
CA THR A 636 -0.06 -4.88 7.80
C THR A 636 -0.62 -5.72 6.64
N GLU A 637 -0.65 -7.05 6.74
CA GLU A 637 -1.35 -7.92 5.79
C GLU A 637 -2.85 -7.59 5.75
N LYS A 638 -3.50 -7.49 6.91
CA LYS A 638 -4.93 -7.12 7.01
C LYS A 638 -5.22 -5.72 6.46
N ILE A 639 -4.40 -4.73 6.87
CA ILE A 639 -4.53 -3.36 6.37
C ILE A 639 -4.40 -3.34 4.85
N ASN A 640 -3.40 -4.04 4.29
CA ASN A 640 -3.17 -4.09 2.86
C ASN A 640 -4.36 -4.67 2.08
N ASP A 641 -5.04 -5.69 2.63
CA ASP A 641 -6.24 -6.27 2.01
C ASP A 641 -7.40 -5.26 1.97
N LEU A 642 -7.43 -4.31 2.90
CA LEU A 642 -8.45 -3.26 2.98
C LEU A 642 -8.14 -2.05 2.08
N LEU A 643 -6.87 -1.85 1.67
CA LEU A 643 -6.48 -0.68 0.87
C LEU A 643 -6.99 -0.71 -0.57
N ALA A 644 -7.39 -1.87 -1.10
CA ALA A 644 -7.96 -2.00 -2.43
C ALA A 644 -9.45 -2.37 -2.33
N TYR A 645 -10.31 -1.37 -2.12
CA TYR A 645 -11.74 -1.59 -1.97
C TYR A 645 -12.38 -1.97 -3.31
N THR A 646 -12.87 -3.20 -3.40
CA THR A 646 -13.35 -3.80 -4.65
C THR A 646 -14.84 -3.63 -4.83
N ILE A 647 -15.25 -3.10 -5.96
CA ILE A 647 -16.65 -3.02 -6.37
C ILE A 647 -16.88 -3.96 -7.56
N LEU A 648 -17.89 -4.81 -7.40
CA LEU A 648 -18.34 -5.76 -8.43
C LEU A 648 -19.67 -5.29 -9.03
N ARG A 649 -19.82 -5.37 -10.34
CA ARG A 649 -21.11 -5.16 -11.03
C ARG A 649 -21.32 -6.18 -12.15
N ARG A 650 -22.55 -6.29 -12.60
CA ARG A 650 -22.84 -7.00 -13.86
C ARG A 650 -22.65 -6.06 -15.04
N SER A 651 -22.01 -6.54 -16.11
CA SER A 651 -21.88 -5.80 -17.36
C SER A 651 -23.26 -5.47 -17.92
N PRO A 652 -23.55 -4.19 -18.26
CA PRO A 652 -24.80 -3.84 -18.92
C PRO A 652 -24.90 -4.58 -20.26
N GLY A 653 -25.90 -5.47 -20.40
CA GLY A 653 -26.13 -6.29 -21.61
C GLY A 653 -25.50 -7.70 -21.59
N GLY A 654 -24.85 -8.07 -20.50
CA GLY A 654 -24.40 -9.47 -20.32
C GLY A 654 -25.59 -10.40 -20.15
N ILE A 655 -25.74 -11.39 -21.07
CA ILE A 655 -26.68 -12.49 -20.88
C ILE A 655 -26.21 -13.28 -19.68
N THR A 656 -27.00 -13.26 -18.60
CA THR A 656 -26.69 -14.08 -17.41
C THR A 656 -26.71 -15.55 -17.84
N ALA A 657 -25.62 -16.26 -17.68
CA ALA A 657 -25.55 -17.68 -17.92
C ALA A 657 -26.57 -18.40 -17.02
N VAL A 658 -27.40 -19.22 -17.61
CA VAL A 658 -28.46 -19.93 -16.89
C VAL A 658 -27.90 -21.25 -16.39
N ASN A 659 -28.21 -21.62 -15.13
CA ASN A 659 -27.78 -22.91 -14.58
C ASN A 659 -28.60 -24.08 -15.18
N PRO A 660 -28.00 -24.93 -16.00
CA PRO A 660 -28.73 -25.99 -16.69
C PRO A 660 -29.25 -27.10 -15.75
N TYR A 661 -28.57 -27.31 -14.62
CA TYR A 661 -28.96 -28.35 -13.65
C TYR A 661 -30.25 -27.99 -12.93
N MET A 662 -30.45 -26.71 -12.61
CA MET A 662 -31.67 -26.24 -11.93
C MET A 662 -32.86 -26.23 -12.90
N ILE A 663 -32.65 -25.92 -14.17
CA ILE A 663 -33.70 -26.09 -15.21
C ILE A 663 -34.04 -27.56 -15.35
N MET A 664 -33.06 -28.44 -15.45
CA MET A 664 -33.28 -29.87 -15.55
C MET A 664 -34.05 -30.43 -14.35
N LEU A 665 -33.69 -29.99 -13.12
CA LEU A 665 -34.42 -30.37 -11.89
C LEU A 665 -35.88 -29.93 -11.94
N ALA A 666 -36.13 -28.67 -12.36
CA ALA A 666 -37.49 -28.16 -12.51
C ALA A 666 -38.29 -28.98 -13.54
N ILE A 667 -37.72 -29.27 -14.73
CA ILE A 667 -38.37 -30.05 -15.79
C ILE A 667 -38.67 -31.49 -15.34
N ILE A 668 -37.69 -32.19 -14.74
CA ILE A 668 -37.86 -33.54 -14.22
C ILE A 668 -38.98 -33.58 -13.19
N THR A 669 -39.00 -32.62 -12.25
CA THR A 669 -40.03 -32.55 -11.23
C THR A 669 -41.42 -32.27 -11.83
N LEU A 670 -41.49 -31.34 -12.79
CA LEU A 670 -42.75 -31.09 -13.53
C LEU A 670 -43.25 -32.32 -14.23
N LEU A 671 -42.40 -33.04 -14.94
CA LEU A 671 -42.81 -34.30 -15.63
C LEU A 671 -43.26 -35.36 -14.63
N ALA A 672 -42.48 -35.63 -13.59
CA ALA A 672 -42.80 -36.65 -12.59
C ALA A 672 -44.11 -36.33 -11.85
N THR A 673 -44.30 -35.08 -11.45
CA THR A 673 -45.54 -34.67 -10.77
C THR A 673 -46.74 -34.58 -11.69
N SER A 674 -46.56 -34.32 -12.99
CA SER A 674 -47.61 -34.38 -13.99
C SER A 674 -48.20 -35.79 -14.06
N PHE A 675 -47.37 -36.84 -14.15
CA PHE A 675 -47.86 -38.22 -14.13
C PHE A 675 -48.67 -38.53 -12.86
N TYR A 676 -48.18 -38.11 -11.73
CA TYR A 676 -48.85 -38.28 -10.43
C TYR A 676 -50.21 -37.58 -10.41
N PHE A 677 -50.29 -36.32 -10.83
CA PHE A 677 -51.52 -35.56 -10.78
C PHE A 677 -52.50 -35.98 -11.87
N ILE A 678 -52.03 -36.47 -13.03
CA ILE A 678 -52.90 -37.12 -14.03
C ILE A 678 -53.56 -38.37 -13.44
N SER A 679 -52.84 -39.20 -12.70
CA SER A 679 -53.40 -40.37 -12.01
C SER A 679 -54.49 -39.99 -11.00
N ILE A 680 -54.28 -38.89 -10.25
CA ILE A 680 -55.34 -38.38 -9.36
C ILE A 680 -56.56 -37.90 -10.16
N HIS A 681 -56.33 -37.17 -11.25
CA HIS A 681 -57.44 -36.70 -12.12
C HIS A 681 -58.25 -37.86 -12.69
N GLN A 682 -57.60 -38.96 -13.07
CA GLN A 682 -58.23 -40.15 -13.64
C GLN A 682 -58.80 -41.10 -12.61
N GLN A 683 -58.71 -40.78 -11.31
CA GLN A 683 -59.25 -41.63 -10.26
C GLN A 683 -60.77 -41.74 -10.35
N VAL A 684 -61.26 -42.98 -10.53
CA VAL A 684 -62.69 -43.29 -10.61
C VAL A 684 -63.28 -43.10 -9.18
N SER A 685 -64.33 -42.33 -9.13
CA SER A 685 -65.03 -42.10 -7.86
C SER A 685 -66.56 -42.46 -8.02
N ALA A 686 -67.19 -42.90 -6.93
CA ALA A 686 -68.63 -43.19 -6.92
C ALA A 686 -69.43 -41.87 -7.01
N PHE A 687 -70.56 -41.87 -7.66
CA PHE A 687 -71.44 -40.72 -7.83
C PHE A 687 -72.84 -41.04 -7.29
N ASP A 688 -73.56 -40.02 -6.84
CA ASP A 688 -74.97 -40.07 -6.47
C ASP A 688 -75.80 -39.32 -7.50
N LEU A 689 -76.82 -39.98 -8.06
CA LEU A 689 -77.66 -39.40 -9.12
C LEU A 689 -78.54 -38.25 -8.66
N ASP A 690 -78.95 -38.27 -7.38
CA ASP A 690 -79.76 -37.17 -6.82
C ASP A 690 -78.95 -35.95 -6.57
N GLU A 691 -77.67 -36.08 -6.04
CA GLU A 691 -76.72 -34.98 -5.88
C GLU A 691 -76.34 -34.36 -7.24
N LEU A 692 -76.19 -35.19 -8.26
CA LEU A 692 -75.86 -34.74 -9.63
C LEU A 692 -77.02 -34.00 -10.28
N ALA A 693 -78.29 -34.42 -10.03
CA ALA A 693 -79.50 -33.75 -10.57
C ALA A 693 -79.71 -32.36 -9.99
N ASP A 694 -79.34 -32.17 -8.74
CA ASP A 694 -79.43 -30.90 -8.01
C ASP A 694 -78.18 -30.02 -7.98
N ALA A 695 -77.22 -30.43 -8.79
CA ALA A 695 -75.92 -29.78 -8.87
C ALA A 695 -75.99 -28.30 -9.26
N LYS A 696 -75.47 -27.38 -8.41
CA LYS A 696 -75.47 -25.95 -8.65
C LYS A 696 -74.25 -25.52 -9.48
N SER A 697 -74.39 -24.50 -10.32
CA SER A 697 -73.26 -23.92 -11.06
C SER A 697 -72.32 -23.19 -10.15
N ILE A 698 -71.02 -23.02 -10.60
CA ILE A 698 -70.04 -22.17 -9.94
C ILE A 698 -70.63 -20.76 -9.90
N GLY A 699 -70.81 -20.23 -8.71
CA GLY A 699 -71.30 -18.88 -8.52
C GLY A 699 -71.01 -18.32 -7.12
N SER A 700 -71.44 -17.07 -6.83
CA SER A 700 -71.11 -16.38 -5.58
C SER A 700 -69.61 -16.30 -5.33
N TRP A 701 -69.15 -16.42 -4.08
CA TRP A 701 -67.74 -16.34 -3.70
C TRP A 701 -66.82 -17.39 -4.35
N LEU A 702 -67.34 -18.53 -4.87
CA LEU A 702 -66.55 -19.52 -5.60
C LEU A 702 -65.97 -18.98 -6.90
N VAL A 703 -66.53 -17.95 -7.51
CA VAL A 703 -66.00 -17.28 -8.68
C VAL A 703 -64.64 -16.66 -8.36
N ILE A 704 -64.51 -16.07 -7.16
CA ILE A 704 -63.26 -15.47 -6.69
C ILE A 704 -62.16 -16.56 -6.56
N VAL A 705 -62.52 -17.74 -6.03
CA VAL A 705 -61.62 -18.87 -5.90
C VAL A 705 -61.12 -19.32 -7.27
N GLY A 706 -62.04 -19.40 -8.26
CA GLY A 706 -61.68 -19.75 -9.63
C GLY A 706 -60.70 -18.74 -10.27
N ILE A 707 -60.92 -17.44 -10.06
CA ILE A 707 -60.05 -16.39 -10.52
C ILE A 707 -58.67 -16.54 -9.88
N ILE A 708 -58.59 -16.75 -8.53
CA ILE A 708 -57.33 -16.94 -7.80
C ILE A 708 -56.58 -18.15 -8.35
N LEU A 709 -57.25 -19.29 -8.59
CA LEU A 709 -56.57 -20.47 -9.15
C LEU A 709 -55.97 -20.20 -10.53
N VAL A 710 -56.67 -19.47 -11.40
CA VAL A 710 -56.20 -19.10 -12.73
C VAL A 710 -54.98 -18.13 -12.60
N LEU A 711 -55.04 -17.15 -11.72
CA LEU A 711 -53.92 -16.22 -11.46
C LEU A 711 -52.70 -16.96 -10.93
N LEU A 712 -52.86 -17.99 -10.10
CA LEU A 712 -51.76 -18.77 -9.55
C LEU A 712 -51.02 -19.59 -10.63
N ILE A 713 -51.69 -20.00 -11.72
CA ILE A 713 -51.07 -20.69 -12.86
C ILE A 713 -49.98 -19.80 -13.49
N PHE A 714 -50.16 -18.47 -13.53
CA PHE A 714 -49.15 -17.53 -14.04
C PHE A 714 -48.22 -17.03 -12.93
N GLY A 715 -48.72 -16.86 -11.70
CA GLY A 715 -47.99 -16.33 -10.58
C GLY A 715 -46.88 -17.25 -10.06
N ILE A 716 -47.13 -18.58 -9.99
CA ILE A 716 -46.17 -19.56 -9.49
C ILE A 716 -44.92 -19.66 -10.40
N PRO A 717 -45.04 -19.82 -11.73
CA PRO A 717 -43.88 -19.82 -12.63
C PRO A 717 -43.12 -18.47 -12.57
N SER A 718 -43.87 -17.34 -12.56
CA SER A 718 -43.21 -16.03 -12.43
C SER A 718 -42.41 -15.91 -11.14
N ALA A 719 -42.92 -16.40 -10.02
CA ALA A 719 -42.18 -16.41 -8.75
C ALA A 719 -40.97 -17.35 -8.82
N MET A 720 -41.10 -18.53 -9.39
CA MET A 720 -40.01 -19.50 -9.58
C MET A 720 -38.86 -18.91 -10.40
N PHE A 721 -39.14 -18.29 -11.54
CA PHE A 721 -38.11 -17.70 -12.43
C PHE A 721 -37.50 -16.38 -11.86
N ARG A 722 -38.11 -15.76 -10.87
CA ARG A 722 -37.53 -14.62 -10.14
C ARG A 722 -36.51 -15.05 -9.08
N THR A 723 -36.43 -16.35 -8.78
CA THR A 723 -35.42 -16.84 -7.85
C THR A 723 -34.02 -16.73 -8.49
N THR A 724 -33.01 -16.50 -7.68
CA THR A 724 -31.60 -16.39 -8.15
C THR A 724 -31.00 -17.73 -8.54
N TYR A 725 -31.71 -18.85 -8.26
CA TYR A 725 -31.22 -20.21 -8.44
C TYR A 725 -31.02 -20.65 -9.89
N PHE A 726 -31.68 -20.00 -10.81
CA PHE A 726 -31.48 -20.24 -12.26
C PHE A 726 -30.27 -19.47 -12.82
N ASN A 727 -29.69 -18.52 -12.04
CA ASN A 727 -28.54 -17.77 -12.46
C ASN A 727 -27.27 -18.53 -12.09
N GLN A 728 -26.36 -18.75 -13.06
CA GLN A 728 -25.09 -19.44 -12.85
C GLN A 728 -24.20 -18.69 -11.85
N ASP A 729 -24.29 -17.36 -11.78
CA ASP A 729 -23.48 -16.54 -10.86
C ASP A 729 -23.75 -16.87 -9.39
N PHE A 730 -25.02 -17.15 -9.03
CA PHE A 730 -25.36 -17.60 -7.67
C PHE A 730 -24.56 -18.85 -7.26
N TRP A 731 -24.32 -19.78 -8.20
CA TRP A 731 -23.60 -21.02 -7.92
C TRP A 731 -22.09 -20.85 -7.93
N THR A 732 -21.55 -19.85 -8.66
CA THR A 732 -20.12 -19.53 -8.63
C THR A 732 -19.73 -18.83 -7.35
N ASP A 733 -20.59 -17.99 -6.78
CA ASP A 733 -20.35 -17.33 -5.47
C ASP A 733 -20.25 -18.33 -4.32
N LEU A 734 -20.87 -19.50 -4.46
CA LEU A 734 -20.75 -20.57 -3.45
C LEU A 734 -19.33 -21.13 -3.28
N LYS A 735 -18.39 -20.83 -4.20
CA LYS A 735 -16.99 -21.29 -4.08
C LYS A 735 -16.33 -20.80 -2.79
N HIS A 736 -16.75 -19.66 -2.26
CA HIS A 736 -16.21 -19.02 -1.06
C HIS A 736 -16.74 -19.59 0.25
N TYR A 737 -17.75 -20.48 0.23
CA TYR A 737 -18.34 -21.06 1.42
C TYR A 737 -17.74 -22.43 1.76
N GLY A 738 -17.73 -22.81 3.04
CA GLY A 738 -17.32 -24.14 3.49
C GLY A 738 -18.22 -25.27 2.96
N ILE A 739 -17.72 -26.52 2.94
CA ILE A 739 -18.39 -27.70 2.33
C ILE A 739 -19.80 -27.91 2.89
N VAL A 740 -19.98 -27.77 4.22
CA VAL A 740 -21.27 -27.99 4.90
C VAL A 740 -22.30 -26.94 4.47
N ALA A 741 -21.88 -25.64 4.42
CA ALA A 741 -22.74 -24.56 4.01
C ALA A 741 -23.14 -24.70 2.52
N LYS A 742 -22.20 -25.08 1.65
CA LYS A 742 -22.49 -25.36 0.24
C LYS A 742 -23.57 -26.44 0.08
N GLY A 743 -23.39 -27.56 0.79
CA GLY A 743 -24.34 -28.65 0.74
C GLY A 743 -25.74 -28.25 1.17
N ALA A 744 -25.83 -27.46 2.22
CA ALA A 744 -27.08 -26.94 2.73
C ALA A 744 -27.79 -25.99 1.75
N ILE A 745 -27.05 -25.04 1.16
CA ILE A 745 -27.60 -24.12 0.15
C ILE A 745 -28.11 -24.85 -1.07
N VAL A 746 -27.37 -25.85 -1.58
CA VAL A 746 -27.80 -26.71 -2.71
C VAL A 746 -29.08 -27.45 -2.36
N ALA A 747 -29.17 -28.03 -1.17
CA ALA A 747 -30.35 -28.79 -0.72
C ALA A 747 -31.58 -27.89 -0.60
N VAL A 748 -31.45 -26.72 0.04
CA VAL A 748 -32.57 -25.75 0.21
C VAL A 748 -33.04 -25.23 -1.14
N SER A 749 -32.10 -24.78 -2.00
CA SER A 749 -32.44 -24.26 -3.35
C SER A 749 -33.12 -25.34 -4.22
N GLY A 750 -32.65 -26.56 -4.15
CA GLY A 750 -33.25 -27.71 -4.85
C GLY A 750 -34.65 -28.00 -4.34
N LEU A 751 -34.86 -28.06 -3.02
CA LEU A 751 -36.19 -28.27 -2.41
C LEU A 751 -37.17 -27.15 -2.76
N GLU A 752 -36.71 -25.93 -2.86
CA GLU A 752 -37.55 -24.80 -3.24
C GLU A 752 -38.02 -24.89 -4.69
N ILE A 753 -37.16 -25.24 -5.64
CA ILE A 753 -37.50 -25.46 -7.05
C ILE A 753 -38.47 -26.62 -7.16
N ILE A 754 -38.24 -27.73 -6.46
CA ILE A 754 -39.15 -28.88 -6.40
C ILE A 754 -40.52 -28.43 -5.86
N GLY A 755 -40.55 -27.65 -4.79
CA GLY A 755 -41.76 -27.10 -4.20
C GLY A 755 -42.56 -26.24 -5.18
N TYR A 756 -41.88 -25.34 -5.93
CA TYR A 756 -42.55 -24.56 -6.98
C TYR A 756 -43.14 -25.41 -8.09
N ALA A 757 -42.41 -26.40 -8.58
CA ALA A 757 -42.84 -27.29 -9.64
C ALA A 757 -44.06 -28.14 -9.22
N ILE A 758 -44.05 -28.69 -7.99
CA ILE A 758 -45.20 -29.41 -7.41
C ILE A 758 -46.41 -28.49 -7.27
N ARG A 759 -46.24 -27.31 -6.73
CA ARG A 759 -47.31 -26.30 -6.54
C ARG A 759 -47.92 -25.91 -7.89
N PHE A 760 -47.12 -25.71 -8.91
CA PHE A 760 -47.60 -25.37 -10.25
C PHE A 760 -48.51 -26.46 -10.82
N ASN A 761 -48.05 -27.71 -10.87
CA ASN A 761 -48.84 -28.85 -11.38
C ASN A 761 -50.06 -29.11 -10.53
N TRP A 762 -49.98 -29.00 -9.21
CA TRP A 762 -51.11 -29.17 -8.33
C TRP A 762 -52.17 -28.06 -8.52
N THR A 763 -51.72 -26.81 -8.78
CA THR A 763 -52.62 -25.69 -9.11
C THR A 763 -53.36 -25.94 -10.42
N ILE A 764 -52.70 -26.53 -11.43
CA ILE A 764 -53.36 -26.94 -12.69
C ILE A 764 -54.43 -28.01 -12.41
N LEU A 765 -54.07 -29.05 -11.62
CA LEU A 765 -55.04 -30.08 -11.23
C LEU A 765 -56.23 -29.45 -10.50
N LEU A 766 -55.97 -28.59 -9.49
CA LEU A 766 -57.01 -27.90 -8.73
C LEU A 766 -57.94 -27.07 -9.66
N THR A 767 -57.36 -26.37 -10.61
CA THR A 767 -58.10 -25.58 -11.60
C THR A 767 -58.99 -26.48 -12.48
N ILE A 768 -58.48 -27.60 -12.98
CA ILE A 768 -59.24 -28.60 -13.76
C ILE A 768 -60.38 -29.17 -12.91
N LEU A 769 -60.06 -29.62 -11.67
CA LEU A 769 -61.05 -30.17 -10.76
C LEU A 769 -62.13 -29.14 -10.38
N PHE A 770 -61.76 -27.88 -10.23
CA PHE A 770 -62.67 -26.77 -9.87
C PHE A 770 -63.67 -26.49 -10.99
N PHE A 771 -63.18 -26.24 -12.23
CA PHE A 771 -64.04 -25.89 -13.33
C PHE A 771 -64.90 -27.07 -13.79
N ASN A 772 -64.44 -28.31 -13.66
CA ASN A 772 -65.22 -29.54 -13.86
C ASN A 772 -66.08 -29.91 -12.64
N ARG A 773 -66.09 -29.06 -11.59
CA ARG A 773 -66.90 -29.24 -10.38
C ARG A 773 -66.75 -30.62 -9.75
N ARG A 774 -65.51 -31.16 -9.79
CA ARG A 774 -65.15 -32.50 -9.30
C ARG A 774 -65.24 -32.61 -7.78
N LYS A 775 -65.78 -33.68 -7.26
CA LYS A 775 -65.91 -33.93 -5.81
C LYS A 775 -64.61 -34.10 -5.09
N GLU A 776 -63.49 -34.39 -5.80
CA GLU A 776 -62.15 -34.41 -5.20
C GLU A 776 -61.56 -33.04 -4.95
N PHE A 777 -62.03 -31.97 -5.57
CA PHE A 777 -61.51 -30.60 -5.45
C PHE A 777 -61.35 -30.13 -4.00
N PRO A 778 -62.36 -30.18 -3.12
CA PRO A 778 -62.24 -29.67 -1.73
C PRO A 778 -61.14 -30.40 -0.95
N LEU A 779 -61.03 -31.72 -1.06
CA LEU A 779 -60.02 -32.50 -0.34
C LEU A 779 -58.61 -32.18 -0.89
N GLN A 780 -58.47 -32.06 -2.22
CA GLN A 780 -57.20 -31.71 -2.84
C GLN A 780 -56.75 -30.29 -2.50
N MET A 781 -57.68 -29.35 -2.31
CA MET A 781 -57.41 -27.99 -1.87
C MET A 781 -56.87 -27.95 -0.43
N ILE A 782 -57.40 -28.76 0.47
CA ILE A 782 -56.85 -28.92 1.84
C ILE A 782 -55.45 -29.47 1.79
N ARG A 783 -55.24 -30.55 1.04
CA ARG A 783 -53.89 -31.18 0.91
C ARG A 783 -52.89 -30.20 0.32
N TYR A 784 -53.27 -29.39 -0.67
CA TYR A 784 -52.46 -28.32 -1.25
C TYR A 784 -52.10 -27.27 -0.20
N SER A 785 -53.06 -26.81 0.62
CA SER A 785 -52.83 -25.79 1.64
C SER A 785 -51.87 -26.29 2.73
N ILE A 786 -51.98 -27.57 3.15
CA ILE A 786 -51.05 -28.23 4.08
C ILE A 786 -49.67 -28.29 3.49
N PHE A 787 -49.54 -28.70 2.20
CA PHE A 787 -48.28 -28.77 1.50
C PHE A 787 -47.59 -27.40 1.38
N VAL A 788 -48.33 -26.34 1.03
CA VAL A 788 -47.79 -24.97 0.95
C VAL A 788 -47.29 -24.50 2.32
N MET A 789 -48.04 -24.75 3.40
CA MET A 789 -47.63 -24.43 4.74
C MET A 789 -46.33 -25.19 5.15
N ALA A 790 -46.25 -26.48 4.82
CA ALA A 790 -45.09 -27.31 5.15
C ALA A 790 -43.81 -26.84 4.41
N ILE A 791 -43.96 -26.44 3.13
CA ILE A 791 -42.81 -25.93 2.34
C ILE A 791 -42.31 -24.62 2.90
N PHE A 792 -43.20 -23.66 3.26
CA PHE A 792 -42.78 -22.39 3.86
C PHE A 792 -42.25 -22.57 5.27
N ALA A 793 -42.76 -23.50 6.09
CA ALA A 793 -42.20 -23.84 7.37
C ALA A 793 -40.77 -24.44 7.26
N LEU A 794 -40.55 -25.33 6.29
CA LEU A 794 -39.24 -25.91 5.98
C LEU A 794 -38.26 -24.80 5.55
N HIS A 795 -38.72 -23.89 4.71
CA HIS A 795 -37.90 -22.75 4.28
C HIS A 795 -37.54 -21.83 5.46
N LEU A 796 -38.48 -21.51 6.34
CA LEU A 796 -38.22 -20.72 7.56
C LEU A 796 -37.21 -21.41 8.49
N VAL A 797 -37.32 -22.72 8.69
CA VAL A 797 -36.35 -23.50 9.48
C VAL A 797 -34.96 -23.43 8.83
N ALA A 798 -34.87 -23.54 7.51
CA ALA A 798 -33.64 -23.42 6.76
C ALA A 798 -33.04 -22.00 6.91
N GLU A 799 -33.82 -20.95 6.77
CA GLU A 799 -33.37 -19.58 7.01
C GLU A 799 -32.81 -19.38 8.42
N VAL A 800 -33.52 -19.84 9.45
CA VAL A 800 -33.06 -19.70 10.83
C VAL A 800 -31.76 -20.46 11.08
N LEU A 801 -31.61 -21.66 10.54
CA LEU A 801 -30.43 -22.50 10.73
C LEU A 801 -29.20 -21.96 9.95
N PHE A 802 -29.40 -21.31 8.81
CA PHE A 802 -28.35 -20.87 7.91
C PHE A 802 -28.05 -19.38 7.99
N ASP A 803 -28.98 -18.54 8.44
CA ASP A 803 -28.76 -17.10 8.63
C ASP A 803 -27.74 -16.84 9.75
N MET A 804 -27.66 -17.70 10.75
CA MET A 804 -26.62 -17.66 11.80
C MET A 804 -25.19 -17.97 11.26
N SER A 805 -25.04 -18.50 10.04
CA SER A 805 -23.77 -18.88 9.46
C SER A 805 -23.39 -18.17 8.16
N ILE A 806 -24.32 -17.56 7.45
CA ILE A 806 -24.15 -17.12 6.07
C ILE A 806 -24.55 -15.66 5.80
N GLY A 807 -25.34 -15.03 6.68
CA GLY A 807 -25.66 -13.58 6.65
C GLY A 807 -26.36 -13.02 5.38
N LYS A 808 -26.90 -13.87 4.48
CA LYS A 808 -27.50 -13.44 3.19
C LYS A 808 -28.86 -14.00 2.82
N PHE A 809 -29.45 -14.84 3.68
CA PHE A 809 -30.80 -15.37 3.38
C PHE A 809 -31.88 -14.46 3.98
N GLY A 810 -32.76 -14.07 3.09
CA GLY A 810 -33.82 -13.11 3.15
C GLY A 810 -34.60 -12.93 4.46
N LYS A 811 -35.38 -11.92 4.51
CA LYS A 811 -36.07 -11.44 5.71
C LYS A 811 -37.02 -12.51 6.27
N ILE A 812 -36.72 -13.08 7.44
CA ILE A 812 -37.54 -13.97 8.29
C ILE A 812 -39.05 -13.54 8.30
N THR A 813 -39.31 -12.24 8.26
CA THR A 813 -40.62 -11.65 8.20
C THR A 813 -41.46 -12.05 6.99
N GLY A 814 -40.84 -12.31 5.81
CA GLY A 814 -41.54 -12.66 4.56
C GLY A 814 -42.13 -14.08 4.62
N ASN A 815 -41.34 -15.04 5.08
CA ASN A 815 -41.76 -16.45 5.20
C ASN A 815 -42.77 -16.67 6.32
N LEU A 816 -42.61 -15.98 7.45
CA LEU A 816 -43.59 -16.01 8.52
C LEU A 816 -44.96 -15.50 8.05
N THR A 817 -45.00 -14.42 7.28
CA THR A 817 -46.22 -13.90 6.66
C THR A 817 -46.88 -14.92 5.73
N GLN A 818 -46.10 -15.64 4.90
CA GLN A 818 -46.64 -16.69 4.01
C GLN A 818 -47.21 -17.90 4.77
N ILE A 819 -46.58 -18.28 5.89
CA ILE A 819 -47.10 -19.36 6.75
C ILE A 819 -48.40 -18.95 7.38
N VAL A 820 -48.50 -17.73 7.90
CA VAL A 820 -49.73 -17.20 8.52
C VAL A 820 -50.87 -17.16 7.48
N LEU A 821 -50.60 -16.68 6.25
CA LEU A 821 -51.56 -16.68 5.16
C LEU A 821 -51.98 -18.10 4.77
N ALA A 822 -51.06 -19.04 4.63
CA ALA A 822 -51.37 -20.44 4.31
C ALA A 822 -52.19 -21.12 5.43
N ALA A 823 -51.91 -20.86 6.69
CA ALA A 823 -52.65 -21.34 7.84
C ALA A 823 -54.05 -20.74 7.88
N GLY A 824 -54.18 -19.44 7.62
CA GLY A 824 -55.50 -18.77 7.49
C GLY A 824 -56.36 -19.35 6.34
N MET A 825 -55.75 -19.61 5.20
CA MET A 825 -56.42 -20.27 4.05
C MET A 825 -56.85 -21.71 4.39
N LEU A 826 -55.99 -22.49 5.07
CA LEU A 826 -56.32 -23.82 5.53
C LEU A 826 -57.50 -23.83 6.50
N TYR A 827 -57.50 -22.94 7.49
CA TYR A 827 -58.59 -22.76 8.44
C TYR A 827 -59.90 -22.40 7.74
N LEU A 828 -59.85 -21.45 6.81
CA LEU A 828 -61.00 -21.02 6.01
C LEU A 828 -61.56 -22.19 5.21
N TRP A 829 -60.70 -23.00 4.52
CA TRP A 829 -61.18 -24.18 3.75
C TRP A 829 -61.76 -25.26 4.65
N LEU A 830 -61.21 -25.54 5.81
CA LEU A 830 -61.77 -26.52 6.75
C LEU A 830 -63.16 -26.07 7.26
N LYS A 831 -63.30 -24.79 7.60
CA LYS A 831 -64.58 -24.21 8.03
C LYS A 831 -65.61 -24.25 6.90
N LEU A 832 -65.23 -23.82 5.68
CA LEU A 832 -66.14 -23.80 4.53
C LEU A 832 -66.60 -25.20 4.09
N LEU A 833 -65.72 -26.23 4.18
CA LEU A 833 -66.11 -27.63 3.92
C LEU A 833 -67.12 -28.15 4.93
N HIS A 834 -66.98 -27.76 6.18
CA HIS A 834 -67.89 -28.24 7.24
C HIS A 834 -69.28 -27.53 7.16
N GLU A 835 -69.31 -26.23 6.94
CA GLU A 835 -70.48 -25.39 7.07
C GLU A 835 -71.19 -25.04 5.73
N SER A 836 -70.45 -25.04 4.61
CA SER A 836 -70.99 -24.54 3.34
C SER A 836 -71.73 -25.57 2.54
N THR A 837 -73.08 -25.47 2.48
CA THR A 837 -73.96 -26.20 1.59
C THR A 837 -73.60 -25.98 0.12
N ARG A 838 -73.09 -24.74 -0.22
CA ARG A 838 -72.73 -24.37 -1.57
C ARG A 838 -71.55 -25.20 -2.12
N ILE A 839 -70.55 -25.54 -1.34
CA ILE A 839 -69.47 -26.44 -1.76
C ILE A 839 -69.97 -27.83 -2.02
N LYS A 840 -70.80 -28.40 -1.12
CA LYS A 840 -71.38 -29.74 -1.23
C LYS A 840 -72.28 -29.89 -2.47
N GLU A 841 -73.04 -28.83 -2.84
CA GLU A 841 -73.90 -28.81 -3.97
C GLU A 841 -73.20 -28.50 -5.32
N THR A 842 -72.00 -27.90 -5.31
CA THR A 842 -71.29 -27.53 -6.53
C THR A 842 -70.30 -28.62 -6.98
N PHE A 843 -69.57 -29.25 -6.04
CA PHE A 843 -68.53 -30.23 -6.34
C PHE A 843 -68.99 -31.66 -6.18
N VAL A 844 -69.85 -32.11 -7.09
CA VAL A 844 -70.58 -33.43 -7.09
C VAL A 844 -70.16 -34.37 -8.21
N PHE A 845 -69.46 -33.87 -9.25
CA PHE A 845 -69.14 -34.65 -10.45
C PHE A 845 -67.96 -35.60 -10.22
N SER A 846 -68.03 -36.81 -10.81
CA SER A 846 -66.97 -37.82 -10.72
C SER A 846 -66.37 -38.15 -12.13
N TYR A 847 -65.20 -38.86 -12.12
CA TYR A 847 -64.59 -39.33 -13.36
C TYR A 847 -64.87 -40.82 -13.56
N PRO A 848 -65.00 -41.31 -14.80
CA PRO A 848 -65.08 -40.55 -16.03
C PRO A 848 -66.47 -40.02 -16.29
N GLU A 849 -66.61 -38.90 -17.04
CA GLU A 849 -67.87 -38.28 -17.38
C GLU A 849 -68.86 -39.20 -18.11
N SER A 850 -68.40 -40.13 -18.85
CA SER A 850 -69.19 -41.10 -19.57
C SER A 850 -70.04 -41.96 -18.62
N HIS A 851 -69.58 -42.21 -17.39
CA HIS A 851 -70.32 -43.05 -16.44
C HIS A 851 -71.59 -42.38 -15.90
N TRP A 852 -71.58 -41.11 -15.67
CA TRP A 852 -72.67 -40.37 -15.03
C TRP A 852 -73.50 -39.54 -16.05
N LYS A 853 -72.90 -39.12 -17.18
CA LYS A 853 -73.67 -38.33 -18.20
C LYS A 853 -74.82 -39.06 -18.77
N GLN A 854 -74.71 -40.37 -19.17
CA GLN A 854 -75.77 -41.16 -19.67
C GLN A 854 -76.90 -41.39 -18.62
N ALA A 855 -76.49 -41.71 -17.37
CA ALA A 855 -77.45 -41.92 -16.27
C ALA A 855 -78.18 -40.62 -15.89
N LEU A 856 -77.49 -39.47 -15.89
CA LEU A 856 -78.10 -38.15 -15.62
C LEU A 856 -79.05 -37.72 -16.74
N MET A 857 -78.78 -38.06 -18.06
CA MET A 857 -79.66 -37.78 -19.18
C MET A 857 -80.90 -38.62 -19.06
N GLN A 858 -80.81 -39.92 -18.71
CA GLN A 858 -81.93 -40.78 -18.46
C GLN A 858 -82.82 -40.28 -17.34
N LEU A 859 -82.24 -39.89 -16.15
CA LEU A 859 -83.00 -39.35 -15.05
C LEU A 859 -83.66 -38.03 -15.38
N LYS A 860 -83.08 -37.15 -16.15
CA LYS A 860 -83.69 -35.90 -16.63
C LYS A 860 -84.78 -36.13 -17.58
N ASN A 861 -84.61 -37.13 -18.52
CA ASN A 861 -85.67 -37.52 -19.44
C ASN A 861 -86.90 -38.15 -18.72
N ASP A 862 -86.63 -38.96 -17.68
CA ASP A 862 -87.68 -39.57 -16.91
C ASP A 862 -88.39 -38.51 -16.00
N ARG A 863 -87.64 -37.58 -15.41
CA ARG A 863 -88.26 -36.42 -14.65
C ARG A 863 -89.06 -35.49 -15.60
N PHE A 864 -88.55 -35.27 -16.85
CA PHE A 864 -89.26 -34.52 -17.88
C PHE A 864 -90.53 -35.24 -18.38
N LYS A 865 -90.45 -36.55 -18.62
CA LYS A 865 -91.62 -37.40 -18.97
C LYS A 865 -92.64 -37.40 -17.84
N ALA A 866 -92.24 -37.47 -16.54
CA ALA A 866 -93.10 -37.37 -15.42
C ALA A 866 -93.70 -35.96 -15.27
N TYR A 867 -92.95 -34.87 -15.56
CA TYR A 867 -93.50 -33.54 -15.67
C TYR A 867 -94.53 -33.35 -16.79
N LEU A 868 -94.20 -33.82 -18.02
CA LEU A 868 -95.17 -33.83 -19.17
C LEU A 868 -96.41 -34.64 -18.88
N LYS A 869 -96.33 -35.75 -18.10
CA LYS A 869 -97.47 -36.51 -17.63
C LYS A 869 -98.34 -35.79 -16.63
N SER A 870 -97.85 -34.93 -15.87
CA SER A 870 -98.53 -34.02 -14.91
C SER A 870 -99.15 -32.83 -15.65
N GLU A 871 -98.53 -32.28 -16.71
CA GLU A 871 -99.09 -31.13 -17.46
C GLU A 871 -100.19 -31.52 -18.42
N ASN A 872 -100.24 -32.79 -18.93
CA ASN A 872 -101.34 -33.27 -19.81
C ASN A 872 -102.68 -33.46 -19.06
N ARG A 873 -102.73 -33.15 -17.78
CA ARG A 873 -103.97 -33.16 -16.96
C ARG A 873 -104.69 -31.81 -16.85
N SER A 874 -104.19 -30.74 -17.45
CA SER A 874 -104.67 -29.39 -17.31
C SER A 874 -104.43 -28.55 -18.59
N ARG A 875 -105.12 -28.73 -19.69
CA ARG A 875 -105.29 -27.81 -20.82
C ARG A 875 -106.70 -27.44 -21.11
N PRO A 876 -107.12 -26.25 -21.47
CA PRO A 876 -108.07 -25.92 -22.50
C PRO A 876 -107.38 -25.20 -23.70
N LYS A 877 -108.09 -25.30 -24.88
CA LYS A 877 -107.66 -25.10 -26.26
C LYS A 877 -107.49 -23.66 -26.74
N PRO A 878 -107.19 -23.40 -28.00
CA PRO A 878 -106.24 -22.30 -28.46
C PRO A 878 -106.98 -21.16 -29.14
N HIS A 879 -106.38 -20.04 -29.44
CA HIS A 879 -106.75 -19.07 -30.45
C HIS A 879 -105.57 -18.63 -31.35
N GLN A 880 -105.97 -18.46 -32.66
CA GLN A 880 -105.23 -18.24 -33.88
C GLN A 880 -104.69 -16.81 -34.04
N VAL A 881 -103.61 -16.73 -34.81
CA VAL A 881 -103.36 -15.93 -36.04
C VAL A 881 -103.11 -14.43 -35.84
N ILE A 882 -102.03 -13.91 -36.43
CA ILE A 882 -101.83 -13.20 -37.73
C ILE A 882 -100.42 -12.76 -37.89
N GLU A 883 -100.00 -13.05 -39.17
CA GLU A 883 -98.78 -12.61 -39.88
C GLU A 883 -98.79 -11.07 -40.04
N ARG A 884 -97.54 -10.49 -40.20
CA ARG A 884 -97.17 -9.56 -41.26
C ARG A 884 -95.63 -9.19 -41.02
N ASP A 885 -94.81 -9.66 -41.92
CA ASP A 885 -94.39 -9.12 -43.24
C ASP A 885 -93.70 -7.75 -43.16
N GLY A 886 -92.55 -7.67 -43.86
CA GLY A 886 -91.91 -6.44 -44.31
C GLY A 886 -90.47 -6.40 -43.97
N THR A 887 -89.59 -7.08 -44.70
CA THR A 887 -88.82 -6.69 -45.93
C THR A 887 -87.83 -5.55 -45.75
N VAL A 888 -86.58 -5.87 -46.11
CA VAL A 888 -85.74 -5.16 -47.13
C VAL A 888 -84.86 -4.02 -46.55
N ASN A 889 -83.65 -3.98 -46.74
CA ASN A 889 -82.59 -3.99 -47.79
C ASN A 889 -81.24 -3.57 -47.16
N THR A 890 -80.24 -4.24 -47.59
CA THR A 890 -79.13 -3.91 -48.51
C THR A 890 -78.38 -2.56 -48.24
N ASP A 891 -77.16 -2.59 -48.17
CA ASP A 891 -76.14 -2.49 -49.20
C ASP A 891 -74.79 -2.38 -48.53
N GLU A 892 -73.85 -3.23 -48.85
CA GLU A 892 -72.73 -3.12 -49.75
C GLU A 892 -71.92 -1.85 -49.67
N ARG A 893 -70.61 -2.03 -49.41
CA ARG A 893 -69.50 -1.93 -50.41
C ARG A 893 -68.21 -1.97 -49.66
N ASN A 894 -67.38 -2.94 -49.95
CA ASN A 894 -66.28 -2.95 -50.93
C ASN A 894 -65.37 -1.73 -50.87
N THR A 895 -64.12 -1.89 -50.78
CA THR A 895 -63.08 -2.28 -51.74
C THR A 895 -61.75 -2.40 -51.09
N GLU A 896 -61.09 -3.48 -51.28
CA GLU A 896 -60.01 -3.67 -52.28
C GLU A 896 -58.85 -2.66 -52.08
N ASN A 897 -57.72 -3.01 -52.07
CA ASN A 897 -56.80 -3.86 -52.81
C ASN A 897 -55.39 -3.42 -52.56
N ASN A 898 -54.57 -4.26 -52.56
CA ASN A 898 -53.46 -4.73 -53.43
C ASN A 898 -52.08 -4.35 -52.94
N ASN A 899 -51.37 -5.42 -52.76
CA ASN A 899 -50.31 -5.94 -53.65
C ASN A 899 -49.15 -4.96 -53.85
N THR A 900 -47.95 -5.34 -53.81
CA THR A 900 -47.22 -6.46 -54.43
C THR A 900 -45.74 -6.39 -53.89
N ASN A 901 -45.20 -7.54 -53.66
CA ASN A 901 -44.07 -8.14 -54.41
C ASN A 901 -42.92 -7.21 -54.76
N SER A 902 -41.72 -7.56 -54.64
CA SER A 902 -41.00 -8.76 -55.07
C SER A 902 -39.51 -8.57 -54.72
N ASN A 903 -38.89 -9.65 -54.30
CA ASN A 903 -37.80 -10.32 -55.06
C ASN A 903 -36.69 -9.42 -55.55
N THR A 904 -35.52 -9.80 -55.33
CA THR A 904 -34.66 -10.84 -55.77
C THR A 904 -33.20 -10.44 -55.56
N ASP A 905 -32.48 -11.41 -55.15
CA ASP A 905 -31.29 -12.01 -55.76
C ASP A 905 -29.93 -11.30 -55.63
N ASN A 906 -29.16 -12.01 -54.95
CA ASN A 906 -28.05 -12.82 -55.47
C ASN A 906 -26.67 -12.19 -55.74
N LYS A 907 -25.77 -12.98 -55.28
CA LYS A 907 -24.43 -13.39 -55.75
C LYS A 907 -23.24 -12.65 -55.15
N ASN A 908 -22.57 -13.46 -54.34
CA ASN A 908 -21.38 -14.25 -54.69
C ASN A 908 -20.22 -13.47 -55.26
N ILE A 909 -19.09 -13.65 -54.63
CA ILE A 909 -17.90 -14.37 -55.17
C ILE A 909 -16.73 -13.99 -54.25
N ASP A 910 -16.21 -14.95 -53.56
CA ASP A 910 -14.90 -15.58 -53.60
C ASP A 910 -13.72 -14.60 -53.68
N SER A 911 -12.63 -14.76 -53.03
CA SER A 911 -11.83 -15.96 -52.75
C SER A 911 -10.54 -15.58 -52.08
N ASN A 912 -10.07 -16.52 -51.30
CA ASN A 912 -8.67 -16.96 -51.24
C ASN A 912 -7.59 -15.96 -50.82
N THR A 913 -6.67 -16.25 -50.08
CA THR A 913 -5.89 -17.43 -49.65
C THR A 913 -4.74 -16.95 -48.81
N ASP A 914 -4.41 -17.83 -47.92
CA ASP A 914 -3.10 -18.33 -47.58
C ASP A 914 -2.28 -17.70 -46.46
N ALA A 915 -2.12 -18.57 -45.53
CA ALA A 915 -0.86 -19.12 -45.01
C ALA A 915 -0.23 -18.47 -43.76
N LEU A 916 -0.31 -19.27 -42.72
CA LEU A 916 0.64 -19.43 -41.60
C LEU A 916 2.12 -19.56 -42.11
N PRO A 917 3.14 -19.35 -41.30
CA PRO A 917 3.36 -20.14 -40.09
C PRO A 917 4.10 -19.44 -38.88
N LEU A 918 3.85 -20.03 -37.70
CA LEU A 918 4.79 -20.45 -36.63
C LEU A 918 6.10 -19.68 -36.38
N HIS A 919 6.31 -19.17 -35.19
CA HIS A 919 7.28 -19.63 -34.19
C HIS A 919 7.50 -18.63 -33.06
N THR A 920 7.46 -19.14 -31.90
CA THR A 920 8.33 -19.22 -30.74
C THR A 920 8.16 -18.19 -29.64
N GLU A 921 7.93 -18.83 -28.51
CA GLU A 921 8.14 -18.39 -27.14
C GLU A 921 9.39 -17.53 -26.96
N ARG A 922 9.26 -16.48 -26.16
CA ARG A 922 10.30 -16.08 -25.20
C ARG A 922 9.65 -15.39 -24.01
N GLU A 923 9.79 -16.03 -22.88
CA GLU A 923 9.80 -15.46 -21.55
C GLU A 923 10.66 -14.20 -21.53
N ASN A 924 10.16 -13.14 -20.94
CA ASN A 924 11.00 -12.04 -20.49
C ASN A 924 10.72 -11.79 -19.02
N GLU A 925 11.74 -12.10 -18.26
CA GLU A 925 12.01 -11.70 -16.89
C GLU A 925 11.72 -10.22 -16.65
N ILE A 926 10.96 -9.97 -15.63
CA ILE A 926 10.81 -8.65 -15.05
C ILE A 926 12.03 -8.42 -14.17
N LYS A 927 12.94 -7.59 -14.63
CA LYS A 927 14.01 -7.02 -13.81
C LYS A 927 13.40 -6.04 -12.83
N THR A 928 13.51 -6.39 -11.58
CA THR A 928 13.34 -5.53 -10.41
C THR A 928 14.37 -4.40 -10.48
N ILE A 929 13.93 -3.18 -10.62
CA ILE A 929 14.75 -1.99 -10.41
C ILE A 929 14.72 -1.72 -8.91
N LYS A 930 15.85 -1.88 -8.26
CA LYS A 930 16.10 -1.35 -6.92
C LYS A 930 16.05 0.18 -7.01
N ASN A 931 15.11 0.79 -6.32
CA ASN A 931 15.24 2.17 -5.89
C ASN A 931 15.98 2.14 -4.56
N GLU A 932 17.22 2.52 -4.60
CA GLU A 932 17.94 3.09 -3.48
C GLU A 932 17.66 4.59 -3.52
N ASP A 933 17.49 5.15 -2.31
CA ASP A 933 17.43 6.56 -1.94
C ASP A 933 16.06 7.27 -2.01
N PHE A 934 15.40 7.25 -0.88
CA PHE A 934 15.08 8.46 -0.07
C PHE A 934 14.71 8.02 1.35
#